data_9150f838261ba10efb26b88fa63b5c79
#
_entry.id   9150f838261ba10efb26b88fa63b5c79
#
_cell.length_a   1.000
_cell.length_b   1.000
_cell.length_c   1.000
_cell.angle_alpha   90.00
_cell.angle_beta   90.00
_cell.angle_gamma   90.00
#
_symmetry.space_group_name_H-M   'P 1'
#
loop_
_entity.id
_entity.type
_entity.pdbx_description
1 polymer ?
#
loop_
_entity_poly.entity_id
_entity_poly.type
_entity_poly.pdbx_seq_one_letter_code
_entity_poly.pdbx_strand_id
1 'polypeptide(L)'
;MKTIPYLSTHRPFCKFAYTTLCASSLSLAIGIITIHPSSAQNDGELSPLTVVGGKDRAFELVGSSAYLGKEDIEQQNYTNINRLLAKVPGVYTREEDGYGLFPNLSIRGNLGTRSEKTTIMEDGILMAPAPYSSPGAYYSPNAGRMSAFEILKGSSQVKYGPHTTGGVINYVSTPVPEQESFYGKFTYGSDNSFTGHAHYGNAVDTDHGRFGYLLELFYQSSDGFRNIQGHGDRNTGFQRIEPMLKLFWEPDTALKQRFDFKFGSTDFDANESYLGLSEADARSNPYDRYAATKYDNMDAFQYRTYLKYTAEPTSDLKLEAAGYYNRFNRNWYKLNKVNGVSLHKALLNPGNVTSLKGLGNITDEIDVKANNRDYYSYGGQLAGTYDFSLGAIDHSVTAGLRIHKDRMRRFQWVDKYTSDGLGDFNLTTPGTPGDDSNRRQETVATALFIEDEIKAGKWTLRPGIRFEHLEFDFEDYKKDISRSDDLNVMAGGMGFTYELNETSRLFGGVFRGISTPSPKGYTEPDATKQTDEETSLSYELGWRHVDEQAYRSFELVGFFTDFDNLLAPATGTAAGNPSNGGAAEVYGIEAMLSWDPASEDGKAFRLPMYLSATWTHATLKNNLATDSSNIFTDFRGGDEAGNDLPYIPEWKLAAGIGIDMTKWGANLDATWTSSMYGTAGNYDKPVESAREGKIDEALQIDLSGWYQINDNWKLIGGIYNILDEKNIVSRIPEGPRNGRGRHIYGGFEMEF
;
A
#
# COMPACT_ATOMS: atom_id res chain seq x y z
N MET A 1 6.94 14.54 -40.35
CA MET A 1 6.58 13.13 -40.36
C MET A 1 7.86 12.30 -40.49
N LYS A 2 8.43 11.89 -39.40
CA LYS A 2 9.49 10.86 -39.35
C LYS A 2 9.07 9.86 -38.28
N THR A 3 8.64 8.71 -38.74
CA THR A 3 8.34 7.54 -37.94
C THR A 3 9.63 7.07 -37.26
N ILE A 4 9.69 7.16 -35.95
CA ILE A 4 10.71 6.50 -35.14
C ILE A 4 10.20 5.06 -34.91
N PRO A 5 10.93 4.00 -35.31
CA PRO A 5 10.53 2.65 -35.05
C PRO A 5 10.62 2.38 -33.54
N TYR A 6 9.53 1.98 -32.96
CA TYR A 6 9.46 1.45 -31.59
C TYR A 6 10.13 0.07 -31.58
N LEU A 7 11.37 0.02 -31.12
CA LEU A 7 12.03 -1.24 -30.79
C LEU A 7 11.26 -1.89 -29.64
N SER A 8 10.64 -3.01 -29.92
CA SER A 8 10.23 -3.97 -28.91
C SER A 8 11.51 -4.46 -28.23
N THR A 9 11.84 -3.90 -27.09
CA THR A 9 12.90 -4.43 -26.25
C THR A 9 12.40 -5.72 -25.60
N HIS A 10 12.44 -6.83 -26.33
CA HIS A 10 12.65 -8.12 -25.72
C HIS A 10 13.99 -8.02 -25.00
N ARG A 11 13.97 -8.07 -23.68
CA ARG A 11 15.17 -8.03 -22.84
C ARG A 11 15.89 -9.39 -22.90
N PRO A 12 17.09 -9.49 -23.50
CA PRO A 12 17.88 -10.73 -23.43
C PRO A 12 18.80 -10.78 -22.20
N PHE A 13 18.73 -9.83 -21.25
CA PHE A 13 19.76 -9.73 -20.21
C PHE A 13 19.48 -10.44 -18.90
N CYS A 14 18.24 -10.85 -18.59
CA CYS A 14 17.97 -11.55 -17.32
C CYS A 14 17.84 -13.08 -17.42
N LYS A 15 17.68 -13.66 -18.59
CA LYS A 15 17.56 -15.13 -18.70
C LYS A 15 18.88 -15.91 -18.57
N PHE A 16 20.04 -15.25 -18.52
CA PHE A 16 21.34 -15.93 -18.47
C PHE A 16 21.94 -16.14 -17.07
N ALA A 17 21.34 -15.59 -16.04
CA ALA A 17 21.88 -15.70 -14.68
C ALA A 17 21.30 -16.86 -13.84
N TYR A 18 20.29 -17.56 -14.32
CA TYR A 18 19.55 -18.53 -13.50
C TYR A 18 19.98 -20.00 -13.60
N THR A 19 20.87 -20.34 -14.51
CA THR A 19 21.28 -21.77 -14.70
C THR A 19 22.66 -22.12 -14.13
N THR A 20 23.36 -21.22 -13.43
CA THR A 20 24.75 -21.50 -13.01
C THR A 20 25.05 -21.20 -11.53
N LEU A 21 24.06 -21.02 -10.68
CA LEU A 21 24.27 -20.76 -9.23
C LEU A 21 23.98 -21.97 -8.32
N CYS A 22 23.76 -23.13 -8.88
CA CYS A 22 23.72 -24.38 -8.12
C CYS A 22 25.02 -25.17 -8.29
N ALA A 23 26.10 -24.75 -7.74
CA ALA A 23 27.28 -25.52 -7.36
C ALA A 23 28.57 -24.69 -7.50
N SER A 24 28.89 -23.90 -6.50
CA SER A 24 30.29 -23.65 -6.18
C SER A 24 30.35 -23.27 -4.68
N SER A 25 30.97 -24.19 -3.94
CA SER A 25 31.34 -24.05 -2.54
C SER A 25 32.23 -22.83 -2.33
N LEU A 26 31.70 -21.83 -1.62
CA LEU A 26 32.50 -20.71 -1.11
C LEU A 26 32.99 -21.08 0.30
N SER A 27 34.26 -21.43 0.42
CA SER A 27 34.96 -21.55 1.68
C SER A 27 35.40 -20.14 2.09
N LEU A 28 34.69 -19.50 3.03
CA LEU A 28 35.15 -18.28 3.69
C LEU A 28 35.70 -18.64 5.06
N ALA A 29 36.96 -18.26 5.31
CA ALA A 29 37.61 -18.37 6.60
C ALA A 29 37.00 -17.36 7.59
N ILE A 30 36.38 -17.83 8.66
CA ILE A 30 35.79 -17.03 9.72
C ILE A 30 36.84 -16.75 10.75
N GLY A 31 37.22 -15.47 10.90
CA GLY A 31 37.92 -14.95 12.07
C GLY A 31 36.90 -14.54 13.13
N ILE A 32 36.90 -15.18 14.25
CA ILE A 32 35.99 -14.89 15.38
C ILE A 32 36.40 -13.59 16.04
N ILE A 33 35.59 -12.56 15.94
CA ILE A 33 35.69 -11.36 16.76
C ILE A 33 34.42 -11.32 17.63
N THR A 34 34.61 -11.41 18.95
CA THR A 34 33.53 -11.27 19.93
C THR A 34 33.24 -9.79 20.13
N ILE A 35 32.07 -9.34 19.71
CA ILE A 35 31.54 -8.00 19.96
C ILE A 35 30.28 -8.13 20.82
N HIS A 36 30.26 -7.36 21.92
CA HIS A 36 29.11 -7.26 22.80
C HIS A 36 28.13 -6.23 22.26
N PRO A 37 26.81 -6.50 22.24
CA PRO A 37 25.85 -5.50 21.84
C PRO A 37 25.63 -4.46 22.93
N SER A 38 25.92 -3.20 22.66
CA SER A 38 25.45 -2.07 23.46
C SER A 38 24.39 -1.33 22.64
N SER A 39 23.15 -1.39 23.08
CA SER A 39 22.08 -0.53 22.60
C SER A 39 22.30 0.87 23.16
N ALA A 40 22.80 1.78 22.36
CA ALA A 40 22.81 3.21 22.66
C ALA A 40 22.01 3.91 21.56
N GLN A 41 20.85 4.44 21.96
CA GLN A 41 20.09 5.38 21.15
C GLN A 41 20.85 6.72 21.20
N ASN A 42 21.34 7.19 20.06
CA ASN A 42 22.08 8.44 19.96
C ASN A 42 21.13 9.61 19.68
N ASP A 43 20.91 10.45 20.67
CA ASP A 43 20.17 11.73 20.60
C ASP A 43 20.97 12.83 19.85
N GLY A 44 21.42 12.58 18.65
CA GLY A 44 22.24 13.55 17.91
C GLY A 44 22.27 13.39 16.40
N GLU A 45 21.62 12.39 15.85
CA GLU A 45 21.66 12.12 14.42
C GLU A 45 20.58 12.87 13.63
N LEU A 46 21.00 13.36 12.43
CA LEU A 46 20.07 13.88 11.43
C LEU A 46 19.24 12.71 10.89
N SER A 47 18.08 12.46 11.52
CA SER A 47 17.19 11.35 11.13
C SER A 47 16.66 11.52 9.72
N PRO A 48 16.52 10.44 8.92
CA PRO A 48 15.88 10.50 7.62
C PRO A 48 14.42 11.00 7.73
N LEU A 49 13.87 11.53 6.63
CA LEU A 49 12.49 12.04 6.56
C LEU A 49 11.48 10.96 7.00
N THR A 50 11.05 11.03 8.23
CA THR A 50 9.98 10.21 8.80
C THR A 50 8.69 11.02 8.86
N VAL A 51 7.56 10.35 8.88
CA VAL A 51 6.22 10.97 8.96
C VAL A 51 5.77 11.05 10.42
N VAL A 52 5.96 9.98 11.17
CA VAL A 52 5.66 9.86 12.60
C VAL A 52 6.94 10.02 13.41
N GLY A 53 8.01 9.37 13.01
CA GLY A 53 9.33 9.51 13.64
C GLY A 53 9.58 8.55 14.81
N GLY A 54 8.83 7.46 14.90
CA GLY A 54 9.00 6.44 15.93
C GLY A 54 7.82 6.29 16.88
N LYS A 55 7.90 5.30 17.76
CA LYS A 55 6.81 4.94 18.68
C LYS A 55 6.55 6.04 19.72
N ASP A 56 7.63 6.62 20.28
CA ASP A 56 7.53 7.67 21.31
C ASP A 56 6.96 8.96 20.71
N ARG A 57 7.41 9.31 19.50
CA ARG A 57 6.88 10.47 18.78
C ARG A 57 5.39 10.29 18.41
N ALA A 58 4.95 9.06 18.10
CA ALA A 58 3.53 8.76 17.87
C ALA A 58 2.66 9.11 19.08
N PHE A 59 3.19 8.96 20.29
CA PHE A 59 2.49 9.35 21.53
C PHE A 59 2.30 10.87 21.66
N GLU A 60 3.21 11.67 21.12
CA GLU A 60 3.17 13.14 21.20
C GLU A 60 2.35 13.80 20.10
N LEU A 61 2.05 13.09 19.00
CA LEU A 61 1.36 13.68 17.86
C LEU A 61 -0.05 14.18 18.22
N VAL A 62 -0.39 15.34 17.67
CA VAL A 62 -1.74 15.92 17.76
C VAL A 62 -2.64 15.24 16.72
N GLY A 63 -3.33 14.20 17.10
CA GLY A 63 -4.20 13.39 16.21
C GLY A 63 -3.84 11.93 16.20
N SER A 64 -4.67 11.14 15.54
CA SER A 64 -4.54 9.70 15.47
C SER A 64 -3.40 9.29 14.55
N SER A 65 -2.52 8.44 15.04
CA SER A 65 -1.41 7.86 14.30
C SER A 65 -1.17 6.41 14.69
N ALA A 66 -0.40 5.68 13.90
CA ALA A 66 0.14 4.38 14.27
C ALA A 66 1.57 4.24 13.75
N TYR A 67 2.38 3.54 14.52
CA TYR A 67 3.73 3.16 14.15
C TYR A 67 3.89 1.66 14.35
N LEU A 68 4.26 0.95 13.29
CA LEU A 68 4.62 -0.47 13.34
C LEU A 68 6.11 -0.57 13.06
N GLY A 69 6.89 -0.93 14.06
CA GLY A 69 8.34 -1.05 13.96
C GLY A 69 8.80 -2.43 13.47
N LYS A 70 10.10 -2.65 13.43
CA LYS A 70 10.74 -3.91 13.03
C LYS A 70 10.17 -5.11 13.81
N GLU A 71 10.02 -4.98 15.13
CA GLU A 71 9.46 -6.05 15.99
C GLU A 71 8.04 -6.44 15.56
N ASP A 72 7.17 -5.46 15.25
CA ASP A 72 5.80 -5.71 14.81
C ASP A 72 5.73 -6.42 13.45
N ILE A 73 6.70 -6.16 12.56
CA ILE A 73 6.81 -6.78 11.24
C ILE A 73 7.34 -8.21 11.38
N GLU A 74 8.34 -8.42 12.22
CA GLU A 74 9.01 -9.71 12.41
C GLU A 74 8.21 -10.68 13.29
N GLN A 75 7.33 -10.19 14.16
CA GLN A 75 6.53 -11.00 15.08
C GLN A 75 5.83 -12.17 14.38
N GLN A 76 5.19 -11.92 13.23
CA GLN A 76 4.54 -12.94 12.41
C GLN A 76 5.27 -13.21 11.08
N ASN A 77 6.36 -12.49 10.79
CA ASN A 77 7.09 -12.56 9.52
C ASN A 77 6.23 -12.29 8.28
N TYR A 78 5.25 -11.40 8.38
CA TYR A 78 4.38 -11.09 7.25
C TYR A 78 5.13 -10.40 6.11
N THR A 79 4.97 -10.92 4.91
CA THR A 79 5.33 -10.24 3.66
C THR A 79 4.11 -9.57 3.00
N ASN A 80 2.90 -9.95 3.42
CA ASN A 80 1.64 -9.38 2.95
C ASN A 80 1.25 -8.16 3.82
N ILE A 81 1.26 -6.98 3.20
CA ILE A 81 0.91 -5.71 3.86
C ILE A 81 -0.53 -5.71 4.42
N ASN A 82 -1.46 -6.41 3.78
CA ASN A 82 -2.85 -6.47 4.24
C ASN A 82 -2.94 -7.14 5.61
N ARG A 83 -2.19 -8.22 5.84
CA ARG A 83 -2.14 -8.91 7.15
C ARG A 83 -1.49 -8.04 8.22
N LEU A 84 -0.39 -7.37 7.87
CA LEU A 84 0.33 -6.50 8.80
C LEU A 84 -0.54 -5.34 9.27
N LEU A 85 -1.23 -4.65 8.33
CA LEU A 85 -2.08 -3.50 8.66
C LEU A 85 -3.47 -3.90 9.21
N ALA A 86 -3.83 -5.17 9.16
CA ALA A 86 -5.09 -5.65 9.74
C ALA A 86 -5.20 -5.35 11.24
N LYS A 87 -4.08 -5.28 11.96
CA LYS A 87 -4.06 -4.95 13.40
C LYS A 87 -4.16 -3.45 13.72
N VAL A 88 -4.05 -2.57 12.73
CA VAL A 88 -4.14 -1.12 12.95
C VAL A 88 -5.60 -0.68 12.95
N PRO A 89 -6.10 -0.03 14.05
CA PRO A 89 -7.47 0.48 14.08
C PRO A 89 -7.73 1.52 13.00
N GLY A 90 -8.92 1.48 12.38
CA GLY A 90 -9.33 2.44 11.34
C GLY A 90 -8.66 2.27 9.99
N VAL A 91 -7.77 1.29 9.81
CA VAL A 91 -7.19 0.92 8.52
C VAL A 91 -7.91 -0.30 7.97
N TYR A 92 -8.45 -0.19 6.76
CA TYR A 92 -9.14 -1.29 6.07
C TYR A 92 -8.28 -1.77 4.92
N THR A 93 -8.22 -3.09 4.77
CA THR A 93 -7.46 -3.76 3.71
C THR A 93 -8.39 -4.64 2.92
N ARG A 94 -8.27 -4.62 1.59
CA ARG A 94 -9.01 -5.52 0.72
C ARG A 94 -8.03 -6.45 0.01
N GLU A 95 -8.14 -7.72 0.33
CA GLU A 95 -7.36 -8.76 -0.32
C GLU A 95 -7.78 -8.94 -1.78
N GLU A 96 -6.81 -9.21 -2.67
CA GLU A 96 -7.08 -9.45 -4.08
C GLU A 96 -6.34 -10.70 -4.60
N ASP A 97 -5.06 -10.81 -4.30
CA ASP A 97 -4.16 -11.85 -4.81
C ASP A 97 -3.80 -12.93 -3.77
N GLY A 98 -3.96 -12.64 -2.48
CA GLY A 98 -3.62 -13.52 -1.35
C GLY A 98 -2.18 -13.42 -0.87
N TYR A 99 -1.34 -12.62 -1.54
CA TYR A 99 0.08 -12.39 -1.20
C TYR A 99 0.40 -10.93 -0.89
N GLY A 100 -0.57 -10.00 -1.10
CA GLY A 100 -0.39 -8.57 -0.90
C GLY A 100 0.42 -7.89 -2.00
N LEU A 101 0.39 -8.42 -3.22
CA LEU A 101 1.10 -7.86 -4.37
C LEU A 101 0.52 -6.53 -4.82
N PHE A 102 -0.79 -6.36 -4.64
CA PHE A 102 -1.55 -5.19 -5.05
C PHE A 102 -2.33 -4.63 -3.86
N PRO A 103 -1.74 -3.75 -3.05
CA PRO A 103 -2.38 -3.24 -1.85
C PRO A 103 -3.61 -2.38 -2.19
N ASN A 104 -4.69 -2.67 -1.48
CA ASN A 104 -5.89 -1.86 -1.47
C ASN A 104 -6.14 -1.42 -0.04
N LEU A 105 -5.58 -0.28 0.32
CA LEU A 105 -5.60 0.29 1.67
C LEU A 105 -6.53 1.49 1.70
N SER A 106 -7.36 1.57 2.71
CA SER A 106 -8.18 2.74 3.00
C SER A 106 -8.18 3.04 4.49
N ILE A 107 -8.45 4.28 4.86
CA ILE A 107 -8.48 4.74 6.24
C ILE A 107 -9.83 5.39 6.48
N ARG A 108 -10.52 5.00 7.58
CA ARG A 108 -11.79 5.60 8.05
C ARG A 108 -12.83 5.75 6.93
N GLY A 109 -13.05 4.68 6.15
CA GLY A 109 -14.15 4.62 5.19
C GLY A 109 -13.92 5.33 3.85
N ASN A 110 -12.72 5.74 3.56
CA ASN A 110 -12.37 6.28 2.25
C ASN A 110 -12.47 5.20 1.16
N LEU A 111 -13.37 5.39 0.19
CA LEU A 111 -13.57 4.47 -0.92
C LEU A 111 -12.51 4.66 -2.00
N GLY A 112 -11.71 3.65 -2.26
CA GLY A 112 -10.71 3.66 -3.34
C GLY A 112 -10.36 2.26 -3.81
N THR A 113 -9.79 2.17 -5.02
CA THR A 113 -9.11 0.97 -5.52
C THR A 113 -7.62 1.25 -5.62
N ARG A 114 -6.78 0.25 -5.32
CA ARG A 114 -5.33 0.42 -5.38
C ARG A 114 -4.84 1.60 -4.53
N SER A 115 -5.49 1.84 -3.38
CA SER A 115 -5.13 2.88 -2.42
C SER A 115 -5.09 4.31 -3.02
N GLU A 116 -5.86 4.59 -4.08
CA GLU A 116 -5.74 5.82 -4.87
C GLU A 116 -6.16 7.10 -4.13
N LYS A 117 -6.81 7.00 -2.98
CA LYS A 117 -7.23 8.13 -2.14
C LYS A 117 -6.42 8.27 -0.84
N THR A 118 -5.36 7.48 -0.69
CA THR A 118 -4.43 7.52 0.43
C THR A 118 -3.07 7.98 -0.07
N THR A 119 -2.47 8.97 0.57
CA THR A 119 -1.10 9.37 0.26
C THR A 119 -0.14 8.29 0.71
N ILE A 120 0.41 7.53 -0.23
CA ILE A 120 1.37 6.46 0.04
C ILE A 120 2.77 6.92 -0.32
N MET A 121 3.70 6.73 0.61
CA MET A 121 5.10 7.13 0.48
C MET A 121 6.05 6.00 0.83
N GLU A 122 7.28 6.09 0.34
CA GLU A 122 8.42 5.33 0.84
C GLU A 122 9.53 6.33 1.18
N ASP A 123 9.99 6.30 2.44
CA ASP A 123 10.97 7.27 2.97
C ASP A 123 10.57 8.74 2.74
N GLY A 124 9.27 9.06 2.88
CA GLY A 124 8.74 10.42 2.69
C GLY A 124 8.62 10.88 1.23
N ILE A 125 8.87 10.02 0.25
CA ILE A 125 8.72 10.30 -1.18
C ILE A 125 7.47 9.57 -1.72
N LEU A 126 6.64 10.27 -2.50
CA LEU A 126 5.43 9.69 -3.10
C LEU A 126 5.76 8.42 -3.89
N MET A 127 5.02 7.34 -3.60
CA MET A 127 5.33 6.00 -4.06
C MET A 127 4.48 5.56 -5.26
N ALA A 128 3.23 6.01 -5.37
CA ALA A 128 2.39 5.67 -6.52
C ALA A 128 3.09 6.08 -7.82
N PRO A 129 3.00 5.28 -8.90
CA PRO A 129 3.72 5.54 -10.15
C PRO A 129 3.45 6.91 -10.79
N ALA A 130 2.23 7.42 -10.67
CA ALA A 130 1.83 8.77 -11.07
C ALA A 130 0.75 9.26 -10.09
N PRO A 131 1.16 9.81 -8.93
CA PRO A 131 0.26 10.09 -7.81
C PRO A 131 -0.84 11.11 -8.12
N TYR A 132 -0.66 11.99 -9.09
CA TYR A 132 -1.68 12.95 -9.52
C TYR A 132 -2.44 12.49 -10.79
N SER A 133 -1.72 12.02 -11.82
CA SER A 133 -2.33 11.67 -13.11
C SER A 133 -3.03 10.31 -13.10
N SER A 134 -2.60 9.36 -12.24
CA SER A 134 -3.15 8.01 -12.14
C SER A 134 -2.74 7.38 -10.80
N PRO A 135 -3.40 7.75 -9.70
CA PRO A 135 -2.91 7.54 -8.32
C PRO A 135 -2.87 6.08 -7.86
N GLY A 136 -3.45 5.14 -8.61
CA GLY A 136 -3.47 3.74 -8.21
C GLY A 136 -2.08 3.16 -7.91
N ALA A 137 -1.90 2.59 -6.73
CA ALA A 137 -0.66 1.97 -6.26
C ALA A 137 -0.41 0.61 -6.92
N TYR A 138 -0.08 0.62 -8.21
CA TYR A 138 0.34 -0.58 -8.95
C TYR A 138 1.76 -1.04 -8.60
N TYR A 139 2.51 -0.22 -7.92
CA TYR A 139 3.74 -0.56 -7.25
C TYR A 139 3.56 -0.42 -5.75
N SER A 140 4.07 -1.40 -5.02
CA SER A 140 4.26 -1.35 -3.58
C SER A 140 5.48 -2.20 -3.23
N PRO A 141 6.43 -1.69 -2.44
CA PRO A 141 7.52 -2.51 -1.94
C PRO A 141 6.99 -3.63 -1.05
N ASN A 142 7.74 -4.72 -0.94
CA ASN A 142 7.33 -5.81 -0.06
C ASN A 142 7.39 -5.37 1.41
N ALA A 143 6.35 -5.70 2.18
CA ALA A 143 6.28 -5.35 3.60
C ALA A 143 7.42 -5.99 4.41
N GLY A 144 7.83 -7.20 4.06
CA GLY A 144 8.86 -7.96 4.78
C GLY A 144 10.29 -7.40 4.69
N ARG A 145 10.55 -6.37 3.84
CA ARG A 145 11.83 -5.66 3.76
C ARG A 145 11.79 -4.26 4.38
N MET A 146 10.67 -3.86 4.97
CA MET A 146 10.55 -2.56 5.62
C MET A 146 11.06 -2.64 7.07
N SER A 147 11.60 -1.53 7.57
CA SER A 147 11.94 -1.38 8.98
C SER A 147 10.80 -0.84 9.81
N ALA A 148 9.88 -0.06 9.19
CA ALA A 148 8.68 0.43 9.85
C ALA A 148 7.58 0.82 8.86
N PHE A 149 6.35 0.96 9.39
CA PHE A 149 5.21 1.60 8.75
C PHE A 149 4.69 2.71 9.65
N GLU A 150 4.49 3.87 9.07
CA GLU A 150 3.99 5.07 9.73
C GLU A 150 2.65 5.45 9.13
N ILE A 151 1.61 5.59 9.96
CA ILE A 151 0.24 5.87 9.52
C ILE A 151 -0.27 7.13 10.21
N LEU A 152 -0.77 8.11 9.45
CA LEU A 152 -1.49 9.28 9.94
C LEU A 152 -2.94 9.21 9.49
N LYS A 153 -3.87 9.34 10.43
CA LYS A 153 -5.31 9.18 10.19
C LYS A 153 -6.14 10.43 10.38
N GLY A 154 -5.62 11.43 11.05
CA GLY A 154 -6.33 12.60 11.51
C GLY A 154 -5.67 13.92 11.14
N SER A 155 -5.70 14.88 12.08
CA SER A 155 -5.32 16.28 11.87
C SER A 155 -3.83 16.55 11.58
N SER A 156 -2.94 15.57 11.75
CA SER A 156 -1.47 15.75 11.63
C SER A 156 -0.94 15.56 10.20
N GLN A 157 -1.74 15.65 9.14
CA GLN A 157 -1.32 15.30 7.78
C GLN A 157 -1.16 16.49 6.82
N VAL A 158 -1.15 17.73 7.29
CA VAL A 158 -1.07 18.95 6.47
C VAL A 158 0.13 18.97 5.50
N LYS A 159 1.29 18.45 5.93
CA LYS A 159 2.51 18.39 5.11
C LYS A 159 2.35 17.51 3.86
N TYR A 160 1.38 16.60 3.84
CA TYR A 160 1.29 15.50 2.90
C TYR A 160 0.14 15.69 1.93
N GLY A 161 0.25 15.08 0.75
CA GLY A 161 -0.73 15.13 -0.34
C GLY A 161 -0.18 14.41 -1.56
N PRO A 162 -0.99 14.21 -2.60
CA PRO A 162 -2.22 14.92 -2.98
C PRO A 162 -3.53 14.32 -2.44
N HIS A 163 -3.53 13.13 -1.86
CA HIS A 163 -4.73 12.39 -1.46
C HIS A 163 -4.77 12.27 0.05
N THR A 164 -5.47 13.17 0.72
CA THR A 164 -5.54 13.26 2.18
C THR A 164 -6.93 12.99 2.76
N THR A 165 -7.93 12.68 1.92
CA THR A 165 -9.23 12.20 2.40
C THR A 165 -9.11 10.82 3.06
N GLY A 166 -8.10 10.03 2.70
CA GLY A 166 -7.80 8.70 3.23
C GLY A 166 -6.52 8.61 4.05
N GLY A 167 -5.98 9.72 4.53
CA GLY A 167 -4.78 9.70 5.38
C GLY A 167 -3.47 9.45 4.63
N VAL A 168 -2.43 9.11 5.41
CA VAL A 168 -1.06 8.94 4.93
C VAL A 168 -0.49 7.62 5.43
N ILE A 169 0.18 6.86 4.56
CA ILE A 169 0.95 5.68 4.91
C ILE A 169 2.36 5.83 4.36
N ASN A 170 3.36 5.81 5.22
CA ASN A 170 4.77 5.85 4.86
C ASN A 170 5.45 4.52 5.17
N TYR A 171 6.09 3.95 4.18
CA TYR A 171 6.94 2.77 4.27
C TYR A 171 8.36 3.24 4.56
N VAL A 172 8.94 2.80 5.66
CA VAL A 172 10.32 3.13 6.03
C VAL A 172 11.21 1.96 5.62
N SER A 173 12.08 2.17 4.64
CA SER A 173 12.99 1.13 4.16
C SER A 173 14.20 0.98 5.08
N THR A 174 14.88 -0.15 5.03
CA THR A 174 16.04 -0.50 5.87
C THR A 174 17.01 0.68 5.98
N PRO A 175 17.35 1.16 7.19
CA PRO A 175 18.34 2.22 7.40
C PRO A 175 19.77 1.72 7.13
N VAL A 176 20.68 2.64 6.86
CA VAL A 176 22.12 2.32 6.84
C VAL A 176 22.55 2.02 8.27
N PRO A 177 23.19 0.87 8.55
CA PRO A 177 23.60 0.53 9.89
C PRO A 177 24.79 1.40 10.37
N GLU A 178 24.83 1.67 11.68
CA GLU A 178 25.85 2.48 12.32
C GLU A 178 27.21 1.80 12.40
N GLN A 179 27.22 0.47 12.38
CA GLN A 179 28.39 -0.38 12.43
C GLN A 179 28.28 -1.45 11.34
N GLU A 180 29.40 -2.09 11.00
CA GLU A 180 29.41 -3.20 10.06
C GLU A 180 28.40 -4.26 10.50
N SER A 181 27.44 -4.53 9.63
CA SER A 181 26.37 -5.49 9.90
C SER A 181 25.97 -6.23 8.63
N PHE A 182 25.76 -7.52 8.80
CA PHE A 182 25.14 -8.38 7.80
C PHE A 182 23.86 -8.99 8.39
N TYR A 183 22.77 -8.90 7.65
CA TYR A 183 21.51 -9.57 7.94
C TYR A 183 21.09 -10.48 6.81
N GLY A 184 20.58 -11.66 7.13
CA GLY A 184 20.00 -12.58 6.16
C GLY A 184 18.80 -13.32 6.74
N LYS A 185 17.72 -13.45 5.95
CA LYS A 185 16.50 -14.17 6.31
C LYS A 185 16.02 -14.97 5.11
N PHE A 186 15.76 -16.25 5.33
CA PHE A 186 15.29 -17.16 4.28
C PHE A 186 14.14 -17.99 4.81
N THR A 187 13.04 -18.03 4.07
CA THR A 187 11.88 -18.87 4.39
C THR A 187 11.42 -19.65 3.17
N TYR A 188 10.91 -20.85 3.43
CA TYR A 188 10.28 -21.70 2.43
C TYR A 188 8.97 -22.26 3.00
N GLY A 189 7.94 -22.37 2.17
CA GLY A 189 6.62 -22.78 2.65
C GLY A 189 5.71 -23.37 1.57
N SER A 190 4.44 -23.47 1.92
CA SER A 190 3.37 -23.97 1.05
C SER A 190 3.38 -23.26 -0.31
N ASP A 191 2.89 -23.92 -1.36
CA ASP A 191 2.83 -23.42 -2.73
C ASP A 191 4.22 -23.06 -3.30
N ASN A 192 5.26 -23.80 -2.89
CA ASN A 192 6.67 -23.50 -3.22
C ASN A 192 7.06 -22.04 -2.96
N SER A 193 6.44 -21.42 -1.94
CA SER A 193 6.74 -20.05 -1.59
C SER A 193 8.14 -19.94 -1.01
N PHE A 194 8.96 -19.09 -1.59
CA PHE A 194 10.31 -18.77 -1.11
C PHE A 194 10.44 -17.26 -0.87
N THR A 195 11.03 -16.89 0.25
CA THR A 195 11.42 -15.51 0.54
C THR A 195 12.87 -15.47 0.97
N GLY A 196 13.65 -14.60 0.37
CA GLY A 196 15.03 -14.28 0.74
C GLY A 196 15.17 -12.78 0.94
N HIS A 197 15.70 -12.36 2.09
CA HIS A 197 16.02 -10.97 2.39
C HIS A 197 17.43 -10.92 2.96
N ALA A 198 18.30 -10.12 2.39
CA ALA A 198 19.66 -9.94 2.88
C ALA A 198 20.08 -8.48 2.72
N HIS A 199 20.80 -7.97 3.70
CA HIS A 199 21.47 -6.68 3.58
C HIS A 199 22.82 -6.67 4.28
N TYR A 200 23.69 -5.81 3.76
CA TYR A 200 25.02 -5.57 4.33
C TYR A 200 25.32 -4.08 4.27
N GLY A 201 25.84 -3.55 5.33
CA GLY A 201 26.17 -2.14 5.41
C GLY A 201 27.14 -1.80 6.53
N ASN A 202 27.59 -0.55 6.53
CA ASN A 202 28.48 0.01 7.54
C ASN A 202 28.44 1.53 7.49
N ALA A 203 28.81 2.17 8.58
CA ALA A 203 29.15 3.58 8.63
C ALA A 203 30.59 3.73 9.17
N VAL A 204 31.40 4.53 8.50
CA VAL A 204 32.81 4.74 8.80
C VAL A 204 33.16 6.22 8.89
N ASP A 205 33.95 6.57 9.88
CA ASP A 205 34.52 7.90 10.04
C ASP A 205 35.76 8.02 9.16
N THR A 206 35.90 9.14 8.46
CA THR A 206 36.99 9.47 7.57
C THR A 206 37.49 10.90 7.85
N ASP A 207 38.65 11.28 7.29
CA ASP A 207 39.20 12.64 7.38
C ASP A 207 38.26 13.71 6.72
N HIS A 208 37.23 13.28 5.99
CA HIS A 208 36.27 14.16 5.30
C HIS A 208 34.85 14.07 5.86
N GLY A 209 34.70 13.46 7.04
CA GLY A 209 33.44 13.22 7.69
C GLY A 209 33.01 11.74 7.69
N ARG A 210 31.79 11.50 8.11
CA ARG A 210 31.22 10.15 8.25
C ARG A 210 30.53 9.74 6.93
N PHE A 211 30.84 8.53 6.48
CA PHE A 211 30.24 7.93 5.28
C PHE A 211 29.61 6.58 5.60
N GLY A 212 28.37 6.37 5.14
CA GLY A 212 27.68 5.10 5.33
C GLY A 212 27.12 4.53 4.04
N TYR A 213 26.99 3.20 4.01
CA TYR A 213 26.41 2.47 2.87
C TYR A 213 25.58 1.29 3.33
N LEU A 214 24.56 0.96 2.51
CA LEU A 214 23.75 -0.25 2.64
C LEU A 214 23.51 -0.84 1.26
N LEU A 215 23.75 -2.12 1.11
CA LEU A 215 23.33 -2.95 -0.01
C LEU A 215 22.26 -3.90 0.48
N GLU A 216 21.10 -3.93 -0.18
CA GLU A 216 19.98 -4.80 0.19
C GLU A 216 19.48 -5.55 -1.04
N LEU A 217 19.08 -6.81 -0.84
CA LEU A 217 18.40 -7.62 -1.82
C LEU A 217 17.21 -8.33 -1.16
N PHE A 218 16.04 -8.13 -1.72
CA PHE A 218 14.85 -8.90 -1.37
C PHE A 218 14.39 -9.70 -2.60
N TYR A 219 14.07 -10.98 -2.38
CA TYR A 219 13.50 -11.87 -3.39
C TYR A 219 12.32 -12.63 -2.81
N GLN A 220 11.25 -12.76 -3.60
CA GLN A 220 10.08 -13.56 -3.23
C GLN A 220 9.50 -14.24 -4.46
N SER A 221 9.10 -15.51 -4.31
CA SER A 221 8.41 -16.26 -5.35
C SER A 221 7.41 -17.25 -4.74
N SER A 222 6.44 -17.66 -5.54
CA SER A 222 5.50 -18.75 -5.23
C SER A 222 4.92 -19.31 -6.53
N ASP A 223 4.56 -20.60 -6.53
CA ASP A 223 3.81 -21.20 -7.65
C ASP A 223 2.32 -20.80 -7.63
N GLY A 224 1.86 -20.16 -6.54
CA GLY A 224 0.46 -19.77 -6.37
C GLY A 224 -0.42 -20.89 -5.85
N PHE A 225 -1.50 -20.51 -5.17
CA PHE A 225 -2.43 -21.45 -4.53
C PHE A 225 -3.66 -21.81 -5.38
N ARG A 226 -3.79 -21.22 -6.56
CA ARG A 226 -4.92 -21.45 -7.47
C ARG A 226 -4.54 -22.40 -8.59
N ASN A 227 -5.54 -23.14 -9.11
CA ASN A 227 -5.37 -24.13 -10.19
C ASN A 227 -6.13 -23.68 -11.44
N ILE A 228 -5.47 -23.57 -12.58
CA ILE A 228 -6.14 -23.27 -13.85
C ILE A 228 -6.80 -24.57 -14.35
N GLN A 229 -8.11 -24.55 -14.52
CA GLN A 229 -8.88 -25.69 -14.99
C GLN A 229 -8.35 -26.23 -16.32
N GLY A 230 -8.09 -27.52 -16.41
CA GLY A 230 -7.50 -28.15 -17.57
C GLY A 230 -5.98 -27.93 -17.76
N HIS A 231 -5.35 -27.12 -16.90
CA HIS A 231 -3.93 -26.73 -17.00
C HIS A 231 -3.25 -26.79 -15.63
N GLY A 232 -3.40 -27.91 -14.92
CA GLY A 232 -2.94 -28.07 -13.52
C GLY A 232 -1.41 -27.99 -13.31
N ASP A 233 -0.63 -28.00 -14.38
CA ASP A 233 0.83 -27.79 -14.37
C ASP A 233 1.22 -26.29 -14.51
N ARG A 234 0.25 -25.42 -14.77
CA ARG A 234 0.51 -23.98 -14.89
C ARG A 234 0.61 -23.31 -13.53
N ASN A 235 1.74 -22.65 -13.35
CA ASN A 235 2.00 -21.79 -12.22
C ASN A 235 1.05 -20.57 -12.24
N THR A 236 0.36 -20.30 -11.12
CA THR A 236 -0.52 -19.14 -10.91
C THR A 236 0.09 -18.11 -9.95
N GLY A 237 1.34 -18.28 -9.61
CA GLY A 237 2.06 -17.44 -8.65
C GLY A 237 2.81 -16.29 -9.30
N PHE A 238 3.91 -15.95 -8.65
CA PHE A 238 4.68 -14.76 -8.99
C PHE A 238 6.15 -14.91 -8.63
N GLN A 239 6.95 -14.01 -9.16
CA GLN A 239 8.30 -13.73 -8.69
C GLN A 239 8.53 -12.22 -8.64
N ARG A 240 9.32 -11.77 -7.66
CA ARG A 240 9.77 -10.38 -7.57
C ARG A 240 11.17 -10.32 -6.98
N ILE A 241 11.96 -9.38 -7.47
CA ILE A 241 13.31 -9.08 -6.97
C ILE A 241 13.44 -7.59 -6.75
N GLU A 242 13.96 -7.19 -5.58
CA GLU A 242 14.07 -5.80 -5.15
C GLU A 242 15.48 -5.51 -4.61
N PRO A 243 16.46 -5.21 -5.47
CA PRO A 243 17.76 -4.68 -5.03
C PRO A 243 17.64 -3.21 -4.63
N MET A 244 18.39 -2.81 -3.58
CA MET A 244 18.48 -1.44 -3.10
C MET A 244 19.91 -1.09 -2.68
N LEU A 245 20.29 0.15 -2.94
CA LEU A 245 21.51 0.81 -2.45
C LEU A 245 21.09 2.07 -1.70
N LYS A 246 21.62 2.24 -0.50
CA LYS A 246 21.62 3.53 0.22
C LYS A 246 23.05 3.97 0.51
N LEU A 247 23.28 5.27 0.45
CA LEU A 247 24.52 5.92 0.83
C LEU A 247 24.16 7.14 1.67
N PHE A 248 24.99 7.45 2.67
CA PHE A 248 24.94 8.77 3.27
C PHE A 248 26.34 9.36 3.43
N TRP A 249 26.41 10.68 3.53
CA TRP A 249 27.62 11.41 3.82
C TRP A 249 27.31 12.60 4.75
N GLU A 250 28.00 12.63 5.88
CA GLU A 250 28.00 13.70 6.85
C GLU A 250 29.38 14.38 6.84
N PRO A 251 29.56 15.50 6.10
CA PRO A 251 30.82 16.20 6.00
C PRO A 251 31.31 16.68 7.38
N ASP A 252 32.61 16.57 7.65
CA ASP A 252 33.24 17.18 8.83
C ASP A 252 33.41 18.69 8.62
N THR A 253 32.35 19.45 8.91
CA THR A 253 32.27 20.89 8.76
C THR A 253 31.61 21.54 9.97
N ALA A 254 31.74 22.87 10.11
CA ALA A 254 31.05 23.60 11.19
C ALA A 254 29.52 23.56 11.05
N LEU A 255 29.02 23.34 9.83
CA LEU A 255 27.61 23.14 9.58
C LEU A 255 27.26 21.65 9.76
N LYS A 256 26.37 21.34 10.69
CA LYS A 256 25.80 20.00 10.81
C LYS A 256 24.91 19.74 9.58
N GLN A 257 25.31 18.79 8.76
CA GLN A 257 24.63 18.49 7.50
C GLN A 257 24.81 17.06 7.06
N ARG A 258 23.85 16.55 6.28
CA ARG A 258 23.83 15.18 5.79
C ARG A 258 23.26 15.12 4.37
N PHE A 259 23.88 14.30 3.55
CA PHE A 259 23.39 13.89 2.23
C PHE A 259 22.99 12.43 2.28
N ASP A 260 21.77 12.09 1.85
CA ASP A 260 21.30 10.73 1.73
C ASP A 260 20.92 10.42 0.28
N PHE A 261 21.46 9.36 -0.26
CA PHE A 261 21.15 8.87 -1.60
C PHE A 261 20.53 7.48 -1.50
N LYS A 262 19.48 7.24 -2.30
CA LYS A 262 18.89 5.92 -2.49
C LYS A 262 18.68 5.62 -3.96
N PHE A 263 18.98 4.39 -4.34
CA PHE A 263 18.55 3.78 -5.58
C PHE A 263 17.95 2.41 -5.26
N GLY A 264 16.77 2.14 -5.80
CA GLY A 264 16.11 0.84 -5.70
C GLY A 264 15.40 0.50 -7.00
N SER A 265 15.32 -0.78 -7.31
CA SER A 265 14.54 -1.28 -8.44
C SER A 265 13.67 -2.46 -8.03
N THR A 266 12.65 -2.74 -8.81
CA THR A 266 11.80 -3.91 -8.66
C THR A 266 11.54 -4.50 -10.04
N ASP A 267 11.86 -5.78 -10.23
CA ASP A 267 11.41 -6.59 -11.35
C ASP A 267 10.34 -7.55 -10.84
N PHE A 268 9.18 -7.56 -11.48
CA PHE A 268 7.99 -8.22 -10.98
C PHE A 268 7.23 -8.89 -12.12
N ASP A 269 7.01 -10.20 -11.97
CA ASP A 269 6.20 -11.03 -12.87
C ASP A 269 5.19 -11.81 -12.03
N ALA A 270 3.89 -11.71 -12.37
CA ALA A 270 2.83 -12.39 -11.65
C ALA A 270 1.75 -12.91 -12.59
N ASN A 271 1.45 -14.18 -12.52
CA ASN A 271 0.37 -14.83 -13.27
C ASN A 271 -1.00 -14.52 -12.65
N GLU A 272 -1.27 -13.23 -12.37
CA GLU A 272 -2.49 -12.77 -11.74
C GLU A 272 -3.57 -12.36 -12.73
N SER A 273 -4.82 -12.74 -12.41
CA SER A 273 -6.01 -12.48 -13.21
C SER A 273 -6.92 -11.43 -12.57
N TYR A 274 -7.64 -10.67 -13.38
CA TYR A 274 -8.76 -9.85 -12.89
C TYR A 274 -10.01 -10.69 -12.64
N LEU A 275 -10.15 -11.83 -13.34
CA LEU A 275 -11.33 -12.68 -13.25
C LEU A 275 -11.35 -13.46 -11.93
N GLY A 276 -12.44 -13.32 -11.18
CA GLY A 276 -12.83 -14.21 -10.11
C GLY A 276 -13.62 -15.43 -10.65
N LEU A 277 -14.44 -16.00 -9.78
CA LEU A 277 -15.29 -17.16 -10.10
C LEU A 277 -16.77 -16.77 -10.15
N SER A 278 -17.61 -17.61 -10.69
CA SER A 278 -19.07 -17.56 -10.44
C SER A 278 -19.33 -17.79 -8.96
N GLU A 279 -20.45 -17.32 -8.42
CA GLU A 279 -20.80 -17.56 -7.00
C GLU A 279 -20.79 -19.05 -6.66
N ALA A 280 -21.32 -19.90 -7.55
CA ALA A 280 -21.35 -21.33 -7.35
C ALA A 280 -19.95 -21.97 -7.31
N ASP A 281 -19.10 -21.61 -8.27
CA ASP A 281 -17.73 -22.14 -8.33
C ASP A 281 -16.89 -21.62 -7.15
N ALA A 282 -17.05 -20.36 -6.73
CA ALA A 282 -16.36 -19.80 -5.57
C ALA A 282 -16.71 -20.53 -4.25
N ARG A 283 -17.94 -21.02 -4.12
CA ARG A 283 -18.37 -21.80 -2.95
C ARG A 283 -17.94 -23.26 -3.02
N SER A 284 -17.91 -23.87 -4.22
CA SER A 284 -17.60 -25.30 -4.38
C SER A 284 -16.12 -25.60 -4.60
N ASN A 285 -15.43 -24.75 -5.37
CA ASN A 285 -14.04 -24.93 -5.78
C ASN A 285 -13.26 -23.59 -5.66
N PRO A 286 -13.03 -23.09 -4.44
CA PRO A 286 -12.55 -21.73 -4.18
C PRO A 286 -11.17 -21.40 -4.77
N TYR A 287 -10.39 -22.41 -5.13
CA TYR A 287 -9.04 -22.25 -5.68
C TYR A 287 -8.94 -22.51 -7.19
N ASP A 288 -10.07 -22.73 -7.85
CA ASP A 288 -10.08 -22.85 -9.30
C ASP A 288 -9.85 -21.49 -9.98
N ARG A 289 -9.29 -21.54 -11.16
CA ARG A 289 -9.27 -20.47 -12.17
C ARG A 289 -9.75 -21.05 -13.48
N TYR A 290 -10.55 -20.25 -14.22
CA TYR A 290 -11.03 -20.70 -15.52
C TYR A 290 -9.91 -20.80 -16.54
N ALA A 291 -9.98 -21.79 -17.45
CA ALA A 291 -9.01 -22.03 -18.52
C ALA A 291 -8.71 -20.76 -19.36
N ALA A 292 -9.72 -19.92 -19.59
CA ALA A 292 -9.59 -18.66 -20.31
C ALA A 292 -8.60 -17.67 -19.69
N THR A 293 -8.22 -17.83 -18.40
CA THR A 293 -7.26 -16.96 -17.70
C THR A 293 -5.82 -17.46 -17.80
N LYS A 294 -5.56 -18.50 -18.55
CA LYS A 294 -4.22 -19.11 -18.65
C LYS A 294 -3.13 -18.17 -19.21
N TYR A 295 -3.54 -17.12 -19.90
CA TYR A 295 -2.64 -16.10 -20.45
C TYR A 295 -2.47 -14.88 -19.56
N ASP A 296 -3.26 -14.79 -18.46
CA ASP A 296 -3.21 -13.63 -17.59
C ASP A 296 -1.87 -13.54 -16.87
N ASN A 297 -1.19 -12.43 -17.08
CA ASN A 297 0.12 -12.14 -16.53
C ASN A 297 0.33 -10.65 -16.36
N MET A 298 0.91 -10.24 -15.26
CA MET A 298 1.39 -8.91 -14.97
C MET A 298 2.91 -8.90 -14.98
N ASP A 299 3.49 -8.30 -16.01
CA ASP A 299 4.93 -8.00 -16.10
C ASP A 299 5.14 -6.52 -15.78
N ALA A 300 6.00 -6.20 -14.80
CA ALA A 300 6.26 -4.85 -14.38
C ALA A 300 7.73 -4.65 -13.97
N PHE A 301 8.22 -3.46 -14.25
CA PHE A 301 9.53 -3.02 -13.82
C PHE A 301 9.49 -1.60 -13.30
N GLN A 302 10.17 -1.37 -12.17
CA GLN A 302 10.33 -0.04 -11.59
C GLN A 302 11.77 0.21 -11.20
N TYR A 303 12.16 1.48 -11.23
CA TYR A 303 13.27 1.99 -10.45
C TYR A 303 12.92 3.33 -9.81
N ARG A 304 13.54 3.58 -8.65
CA ARG A 304 13.33 4.75 -7.82
C ARG A 304 14.66 5.25 -7.32
N THR A 305 14.81 6.56 -7.33
CA THR A 305 16.00 7.21 -6.77
C THR A 305 15.62 8.52 -6.10
N TYR A 306 16.33 8.86 -5.05
CA TYR A 306 16.30 10.18 -4.46
C TYR A 306 17.68 10.61 -3.96
N LEU A 307 17.87 11.91 -3.90
CA LEU A 307 18.92 12.57 -3.15
C LEU A 307 18.25 13.52 -2.16
N LYS A 308 18.56 13.37 -0.87
CA LYS A 308 18.11 14.23 0.22
C LYS A 308 19.29 15.00 0.78
N TYR A 309 19.03 16.20 1.24
CA TYR A 309 19.96 17.04 1.97
C TYR A 309 19.26 17.56 3.21
N THR A 310 19.90 17.38 4.37
CA THR A 310 19.45 17.93 5.65
C THR A 310 20.56 18.78 6.21
N ALA A 311 20.23 19.94 6.75
CA ALA A 311 21.18 20.84 7.40
C ALA A 311 20.56 21.51 8.63
N GLU A 312 21.39 21.74 9.64
CA GLU A 312 21.04 22.52 10.84
C GLU A 312 22.01 23.73 10.92
N PRO A 313 21.69 24.84 10.24
CA PRO A 313 22.53 26.04 10.24
C PRO A 313 22.69 26.67 11.64
N THR A 314 21.66 26.53 12.48
CA THR A 314 21.65 26.90 13.89
C THR A 314 20.91 25.83 14.69
N SER A 315 20.96 25.91 16.02
CA SER A 315 20.16 25.01 16.89
C SER A 315 18.65 25.10 16.63
N ASP A 316 18.20 26.24 16.12
CA ASP A 316 16.80 26.58 16.00
C ASP A 316 16.28 26.49 14.55
N LEU A 317 17.17 26.20 13.59
CA LEU A 317 16.79 26.12 12.16
C LEU A 317 17.24 24.79 11.55
N LYS A 318 16.28 24.01 11.09
CA LYS A 318 16.49 22.81 10.28
C LYS A 318 16.00 23.02 8.87
N LEU A 319 16.80 22.66 7.89
CA LEU A 319 16.48 22.72 6.46
C LEU A 319 16.52 21.30 5.85
N GLU A 320 15.54 20.97 5.05
CA GLU A 320 15.43 19.68 4.36
C GLU A 320 15.11 19.91 2.89
N ALA A 321 15.88 19.29 2.00
CA ALA A 321 15.65 19.32 0.57
C ALA A 321 15.70 17.89 0.00
N ALA A 322 14.88 17.57 -0.97
CA ALA A 322 14.97 16.31 -1.68
C ALA A 322 14.63 16.49 -3.16
N GLY A 323 15.42 15.82 -4.01
CA GLY A 323 15.09 15.61 -5.42
C GLY A 323 14.89 14.13 -5.68
N TYR A 324 13.90 13.75 -6.49
CA TYR A 324 13.56 12.36 -6.75
C TYR A 324 13.13 12.12 -8.19
N TYR A 325 13.32 10.85 -8.63
CA TYR A 325 12.85 10.35 -9.91
C TYR A 325 12.42 8.91 -9.78
N ASN A 326 11.23 8.59 -10.30
CA ASN A 326 10.67 7.25 -10.36
C ASN A 326 10.22 6.93 -11.79
N ARG A 327 10.41 5.70 -12.20
CA ARG A 327 9.87 5.18 -13.45
C ARG A 327 9.25 3.80 -13.22
N PHE A 328 8.07 3.60 -13.79
CA PHE A 328 7.34 2.34 -13.70
C PHE A 328 6.75 1.97 -15.07
N ASN A 329 7.01 0.76 -15.52
CA ASN A 329 6.42 0.21 -16.72
C ASN A 329 5.68 -1.07 -16.35
N ARG A 330 4.52 -1.30 -16.92
CA ARG A 330 3.79 -2.56 -16.76
C ARG A 330 3.00 -2.94 -17.99
N ASN A 331 2.88 -4.23 -18.21
CA ASN A 331 1.86 -4.81 -19.07
C ASN A 331 1.06 -5.83 -18.26
N TRP A 332 -0.20 -5.52 -17.96
CA TRP A 332 -1.12 -6.53 -17.46
C TRP A 332 -1.86 -7.13 -18.65
N TYR A 333 -1.31 -8.21 -19.21
CA TYR A 333 -1.93 -9.00 -20.24
C TYR A 333 -3.00 -9.85 -19.56
N LYS A 334 -4.28 -9.62 -19.86
CA LYS A 334 -5.36 -10.19 -19.07
C LYS A 334 -6.65 -10.38 -19.86
N LEU A 335 -7.41 -11.40 -19.48
CA LEU A 335 -8.75 -11.62 -19.96
C LEU A 335 -9.62 -10.36 -19.78
N ASN A 336 -10.39 -10.01 -20.80
CA ASN A 336 -11.17 -8.79 -20.88
C ASN A 336 -12.66 -9.02 -21.16
N LYS A 337 -12.98 -9.98 -22.06
CA LYS A 337 -14.35 -10.36 -22.41
C LYS A 337 -14.40 -11.84 -22.80
N VAL A 338 -15.60 -12.40 -22.76
CA VAL A 338 -15.95 -13.68 -23.36
C VAL A 338 -17.21 -13.50 -24.22
N ASN A 339 -17.17 -13.95 -25.49
CA ASN A 339 -18.26 -13.80 -26.46
C ASN A 339 -18.80 -12.36 -26.54
N GLY A 340 -17.91 -11.36 -26.46
CA GLY A 340 -18.24 -9.93 -26.43
C GLY A 340 -18.85 -9.42 -25.13
N VAL A 341 -19.11 -10.29 -24.14
CA VAL A 341 -19.70 -9.93 -22.83
C VAL A 341 -18.62 -9.56 -21.82
N SER A 342 -18.85 -8.52 -21.02
CA SER A 342 -17.97 -8.15 -19.91
C SER A 342 -17.95 -9.22 -18.82
N LEU A 343 -16.80 -9.44 -18.17
CA LEU A 343 -16.56 -10.60 -17.30
C LEU A 343 -17.51 -10.68 -16.10
N HIS A 344 -17.78 -9.55 -15.42
CA HIS A 344 -18.70 -9.51 -14.27
C HIS A 344 -20.13 -9.93 -14.64
N LYS A 345 -20.57 -9.67 -15.88
CA LYS A 345 -21.89 -10.12 -16.41
C LYS A 345 -21.81 -11.57 -16.90
N ALA A 346 -20.70 -11.94 -17.52
CA ALA A 346 -20.49 -13.30 -18.00
C ALA A 346 -20.54 -14.34 -16.88
N LEU A 347 -20.04 -14.01 -15.69
CA LEU A 347 -20.05 -14.90 -14.51
C LEU A 347 -21.47 -15.23 -13.99
N LEU A 348 -22.49 -14.46 -14.36
CA LEU A 348 -23.90 -14.72 -14.01
C LEU A 348 -24.58 -15.68 -14.97
N ASN A 349 -23.98 -15.96 -16.13
CA ASN A 349 -24.56 -16.80 -17.16
C ASN A 349 -23.84 -18.15 -17.25
N PRO A 350 -24.52 -19.28 -16.97
CA PRO A 350 -23.88 -20.60 -17.00
C PRO A 350 -23.23 -20.96 -18.34
N GLY A 351 -23.81 -20.49 -19.49
CA GLY A 351 -23.23 -20.69 -20.80
C GLY A 351 -21.89 -19.99 -20.97
N ASN A 352 -21.79 -18.72 -20.55
CA ASN A 352 -20.53 -17.98 -20.56
C ASN A 352 -19.50 -18.57 -19.58
N VAL A 353 -19.94 -19.06 -18.41
CA VAL A 353 -19.05 -19.79 -17.48
C VAL A 353 -18.48 -21.05 -18.14
N THR A 354 -19.30 -21.79 -18.89
CA THR A 354 -18.86 -22.94 -19.68
C THR A 354 -17.85 -22.53 -20.76
N SER A 355 -18.08 -21.42 -21.45
CA SER A 355 -17.11 -20.85 -22.41
C SER A 355 -15.79 -20.44 -21.72
N LEU A 356 -15.85 -19.84 -20.52
CA LEU A 356 -14.66 -19.49 -19.74
C LEU A 356 -13.84 -20.72 -19.31
N LYS A 357 -14.49 -21.86 -19.11
CA LYS A 357 -13.85 -23.18 -18.86
C LYS A 357 -13.22 -23.78 -20.13
N GLY A 358 -13.44 -23.18 -21.31
CA GLY A 358 -13.00 -23.72 -22.60
C GLY A 358 -13.82 -24.93 -23.07
N LEU A 359 -14.92 -25.24 -22.41
CA LEU A 359 -15.79 -26.41 -22.64
C LEU A 359 -17.07 -26.04 -23.39
N GLY A 360 -17.15 -24.81 -23.89
CA GLY A 360 -18.27 -24.34 -24.71
C GLY A 360 -18.13 -24.72 -26.19
N ASN A 361 -18.61 -23.87 -27.07
CA ASN A 361 -18.50 -24.12 -28.49
C ASN A 361 -17.11 -23.81 -29.04
N ILE A 362 -16.70 -24.48 -30.10
CA ILE A 362 -15.44 -24.21 -30.81
C ILE A 362 -15.40 -22.80 -31.45
N THR A 363 -16.51 -22.07 -31.44
CA THR A 363 -16.62 -20.69 -31.90
C THR A 363 -16.61 -19.66 -30.76
N ASP A 364 -16.52 -20.11 -29.52
CA ASP A 364 -16.46 -19.19 -28.38
C ASP A 364 -15.16 -18.38 -28.42
N GLU A 365 -15.30 -17.07 -28.29
CA GLU A 365 -14.19 -16.12 -28.39
C GLU A 365 -13.89 -15.49 -27.02
N ILE A 366 -12.61 -15.35 -26.71
CA ILE A 366 -12.16 -14.52 -25.60
C ILE A 366 -11.28 -13.37 -26.10
N ASP A 367 -11.49 -12.21 -25.51
CA ASP A 367 -10.64 -11.03 -25.68
C ASP A 367 -9.59 -11.02 -24.57
N VAL A 368 -8.31 -11.00 -24.93
CA VAL A 368 -7.21 -10.81 -23.97
C VAL A 368 -6.56 -9.46 -24.23
N LYS A 369 -6.59 -8.59 -23.23
CA LYS A 369 -6.15 -7.20 -23.37
C LYS A 369 -4.74 -7.02 -22.81
N ALA A 370 -3.86 -6.49 -23.63
CA ALA A 370 -2.59 -5.93 -23.17
C ALA A 370 -2.83 -4.55 -22.54
N ASN A 371 -2.99 -4.55 -21.21
CA ASN A 371 -3.17 -3.31 -20.45
C ASN A 371 -1.80 -2.66 -20.18
N ASN A 372 -1.12 -2.31 -21.29
CA ASN A 372 0.23 -1.76 -21.29
C ASN A 372 0.23 -0.28 -20.91
N ARG A 373 1.09 0.08 -19.93
CA ARG A 373 1.25 1.44 -19.44
C ARG A 373 2.70 1.77 -19.08
N ASP A 374 3.07 3.02 -19.33
CA ASP A 374 4.32 3.64 -18.93
C ASP A 374 4.04 4.82 -18.03
N TYR A 375 4.83 4.93 -16.94
CA TYR A 375 4.70 6.00 -15.97
C TYR A 375 6.07 6.58 -15.64
N TYR A 376 6.11 7.87 -15.35
CA TYR A 376 7.19 8.49 -14.61
C TYR A 376 6.65 9.49 -13.60
N SER A 377 7.41 9.71 -12.54
CA SER A 377 7.22 10.84 -11.63
C SER A 377 8.57 11.37 -11.18
N TYR A 378 8.69 12.69 -11.07
CA TYR A 378 9.87 13.34 -10.55
C TYR A 378 9.51 14.68 -9.92
N GLY A 379 10.38 15.18 -9.05
CA GLY A 379 10.14 16.44 -8.40
C GLY A 379 11.24 16.81 -7.43
N GLY A 380 11.00 17.96 -6.80
CA GLY A 380 11.80 18.47 -5.71
C GLY A 380 10.90 18.95 -4.59
N GLN A 381 11.35 18.76 -3.36
CA GLN A 381 10.70 19.29 -2.17
C GLN A 381 11.73 19.99 -1.28
N LEU A 382 11.31 21.08 -0.65
CA LEU A 382 12.08 21.88 0.28
C LEU A 382 11.21 22.16 1.49
N ALA A 383 11.75 21.99 2.71
CA ALA A 383 11.10 22.38 3.95
C ALA A 383 12.11 23.02 4.89
N GLY A 384 11.62 23.95 5.71
CA GLY A 384 12.38 24.56 6.77
C GLY A 384 11.56 24.55 8.05
N THR A 385 12.17 24.16 9.16
CA THR A 385 11.59 24.22 10.50
C THR A 385 12.38 25.22 11.32
N TYR A 386 11.68 26.16 11.95
CA TYR A 386 12.26 27.17 12.82
C TYR A 386 11.61 27.15 14.19
N ASP A 387 12.44 26.91 15.21
CA ASP A 387 12.03 26.84 16.62
C ASP A 387 12.31 28.19 17.31
N PHE A 388 11.32 28.72 18.03
CA PHE A 388 11.46 29.93 18.80
C PHE A 388 10.46 30.01 19.96
N SER A 389 10.71 30.86 20.95
CA SER A 389 9.82 31.06 22.09
C SER A 389 9.29 32.49 22.16
N LEU A 390 8.00 32.65 22.41
CA LEU A 390 7.36 33.93 22.72
C LEU A 390 6.90 33.92 24.18
N GLY A 391 7.72 34.37 25.09
CA GLY A 391 7.47 34.30 26.52
C GLY A 391 7.51 32.86 27.01
N ALA A 392 6.36 32.34 27.46
CA ALA A 392 6.21 30.96 27.93
C ALA A 392 5.60 30.01 26.90
N ILE A 393 5.55 30.44 25.63
CA ILE A 393 4.96 29.66 24.53
C ILE A 393 6.09 29.34 23.55
N ASP A 394 6.27 28.06 23.28
CA ASP A 394 7.25 27.56 22.31
C ASP A 394 6.56 27.30 20.97
N HIS A 395 7.19 27.68 19.90
CA HIS A 395 6.74 27.53 18.53
C HIS A 395 7.76 26.73 17.71
N SER A 396 7.26 25.79 16.90
CA SER A 396 8.03 25.07 15.89
C SER A 396 7.33 25.21 14.53
N VAL A 397 7.70 26.26 13.79
CA VAL A 397 7.07 26.56 12.51
C VAL A 397 7.77 25.80 11.39
N THR A 398 7.02 24.95 10.68
CA THR A 398 7.50 24.28 9.48
C THR A 398 6.78 24.83 8.26
N ALA A 399 7.53 25.26 7.26
CA ALA A 399 7.01 25.65 5.95
C ALA A 399 7.71 24.88 4.84
N GLY A 400 6.98 24.55 3.77
CA GLY A 400 7.58 23.81 2.67
C GLY A 400 6.92 24.02 1.33
N LEU A 401 7.70 23.66 0.29
CA LEU A 401 7.34 23.71 -1.11
C LEU A 401 7.64 22.35 -1.75
N ARG A 402 6.71 21.83 -2.56
CA ARG A 402 6.98 20.70 -3.46
C ARG A 402 6.56 21.07 -4.87
N ILE A 403 7.46 20.83 -5.83
CA ILE A 403 7.15 20.85 -7.26
C ILE A 403 7.27 19.41 -7.76
N HIS A 404 6.22 18.91 -8.37
CA HIS A 404 6.10 17.51 -8.81
C HIS A 404 5.56 17.47 -10.23
N LYS A 405 6.07 16.55 -11.01
CA LYS A 405 5.52 16.21 -12.31
C LYS A 405 5.37 14.72 -12.45
N ASP A 406 4.19 14.26 -12.90
CA ASP A 406 3.97 12.87 -13.22
C ASP A 406 3.21 12.67 -14.54
N ARG A 407 3.32 11.47 -15.08
CA ARG A 407 2.68 11.08 -16.32
C ARG A 407 2.29 9.61 -16.30
N MET A 408 1.10 9.33 -16.85
CA MET A 408 0.70 7.98 -17.26
C MET A 408 0.38 7.95 -18.75
N ARG A 409 1.03 7.04 -19.49
CA ARG A 409 0.73 6.74 -20.89
C ARG A 409 0.09 5.36 -21.00
N ARG A 410 -1.04 5.27 -21.68
CA ARG A 410 -1.68 4.00 -22.09
C ARG A 410 -1.37 3.73 -23.55
N PHE A 411 -0.96 2.50 -23.86
CA PHE A 411 -0.70 2.02 -25.20
C PHE A 411 -1.17 0.57 -25.29
N GLN A 412 -2.46 0.37 -25.51
CA GLN A 412 -3.18 -0.87 -25.27
C GLN A 412 -3.74 -1.46 -26.55
N TRP A 413 -3.86 -2.80 -26.58
CA TRP A 413 -4.46 -3.58 -27.66
C TRP A 413 -5.20 -4.79 -27.11
N VAL A 414 -6.00 -5.45 -27.95
CA VAL A 414 -6.76 -6.65 -27.60
C VAL A 414 -6.46 -7.74 -28.61
N ASP A 415 -5.97 -8.86 -28.14
CA ASP A 415 -5.81 -10.09 -28.90
C ASP A 415 -7.08 -10.94 -28.73
N LYS A 416 -7.53 -11.59 -29.81
CA LYS A 416 -8.67 -12.49 -29.80
C LYS A 416 -8.24 -13.92 -29.91
N TYR A 417 -8.82 -14.76 -29.06
CA TYR A 417 -8.58 -16.19 -29.03
C TYR A 417 -9.89 -16.93 -29.19
N THR A 418 -9.86 -18.06 -29.89
CA THR A 418 -11.03 -18.92 -30.09
C THR A 418 -10.83 -20.25 -29.39
N SER A 419 -11.87 -20.75 -28.73
CA SER A 419 -11.88 -22.04 -28.04
C SER A 419 -11.67 -23.20 -29.01
N ASP A 420 -10.96 -24.24 -28.57
CA ASP A 420 -10.89 -25.53 -29.26
C ASP A 420 -12.02 -26.51 -28.83
N GLY A 421 -12.85 -26.10 -27.86
CA GLY A 421 -13.92 -26.93 -27.27
C GLY A 421 -13.42 -28.04 -26.33
N LEU A 422 -12.10 -28.11 -26.08
CA LEU A 422 -11.46 -29.15 -25.29
C LEU A 422 -10.75 -28.59 -24.02
N GLY A 423 -10.97 -27.35 -23.71
CA GLY A 423 -10.38 -26.66 -22.54
C GLY A 423 -9.25 -25.72 -22.90
N ASP A 424 -8.98 -25.47 -24.17
CA ASP A 424 -7.93 -24.57 -24.63
C ASP A 424 -8.42 -23.47 -25.58
N PHE A 425 -7.58 -22.45 -25.79
CA PHE A 425 -7.85 -21.29 -26.65
C PHE A 425 -6.63 -21.01 -27.53
N ASN A 426 -6.89 -20.72 -28.83
CA ASN A 426 -5.88 -20.43 -29.83
C ASN A 426 -6.00 -18.99 -30.31
N LEU A 427 -4.86 -18.29 -30.46
CA LEU A 427 -4.84 -16.93 -31.02
C LEU A 427 -5.33 -16.93 -32.45
N THR A 428 -6.42 -16.21 -32.71
CA THR A 428 -7.03 -16.10 -34.04
C THR A 428 -6.87 -14.72 -34.66
N THR A 429 -6.86 -13.67 -33.85
CA THR A 429 -6.69 -12.30 -34.33
C THR A 429 -5.76 -11.54 -33.38
N PRO A 430 -4.47 -11.37 -33.75
CA PRO A 430 -3.57 -10.53 -32.97
C PRO A 430 -4.01 -9.07 -33.05
N GLY A 431 -4.00 -8.37 -31.92
CA GLY A 431 -4.30 -6.95 -31.80
C GLY A 431 -3.15 -6.08 -32.31
N THR A 432 -3.47 -4.87 -32.72
CA THR A 432 -2.47 -3.87 -33.08
C THR A 432 -2.18 -2.96 -31.90
N PRO A 433 -0.92 -2.84 -31.43
CA PRO A 433 -0.57 -1.97 -30.32
C PRO A 433 -1.09 -0.54 -30.48
N GLY A 434 -1.84 -0.05 -29.48
CA GLY A 434 -2.47 1.27 -29.46
C GLY A 434 -3.93 1.29 -29.96
N ASP A 435 -4.44 0.22 -30.58
CA ASP A 435 -5.80 0.22 -31.16
C ASP A 435 -6.91 0.20 -30.10
N ASP A 436 -6.70 -0.32 -28.92
CA ASP A 436 -7.69 -0.22 -27.85
C ASP A 436 -7.60 1.13 -27.11
N SER A 437 -6.39 1.60 -26.80
CA SER A 437 -6.17 2.90 -26.19
C SER A 437 -4.75 3.41 -26.48
N ASN A 438 -4.64 4.65 -26.93
CA ASN A 438 -3.36 5.36 -27.11
C ASN A 438 -3.52 6.78 -26.57
N ARG A 439 -3.24 6.98 -25.27
CA ARG A 439 -3.47 8.25 -24.58
C ARG A 439 -2.43 8.55 -23.52
N ARG A 440 -2.27 9.83 -23.21
CA ARG A 440 -1.41 10.38 -22.17
C ARG A 440 -2.22 11.20 -21.17
N GLN A 441 -1.89 11.08 -19.91
CA GLN A 441 -2.30 11.99 -18.83
C GLN A 441 -1.04 12.48 -18.14
N GLU A 442 -0.96 13.77 -17.88
CA GLU A 442 0.18 14.39 -17.24
C GLU A 442 -0.30 15.47 -16.27
N THR A 443 0.39 15.62 -15.14
CA THR A 443 0.12 16.66 -14.16
C THR A 443 1.42 17.31 -13.71
N VAL A 444 1.43 18.64 -13.65
CA VAL A 444 2.41 19.42 -12.90
C VAL A 444 1.73 19.96 -11.66
N ALA A 445 2.31 19.70 -10.49
CA ALA A 445 1.75 20.10 -9.21
C ALA A 445 2.74 20.98 -8.44
N THR A 446 2.29 22.13 -7.99
CA THR A 446 3.02 23.02 -7.06
C THR A 446 2.27 23.06 -5.75
N ALA A 447 2.87 22.55 -4.68
CA ALA A 447 2.25 22.48 -3.35
C ALA A 447 3.06 23.32 -2.35
N LEU A 448 2.35 24.15 -1.59
CA LEU A 448 2.87 24.95 -0.49
C LEU A 448 2.18 24.54 0.80
N PHE A 449 2.90 24.44 1.91
CA PHE A 449 2.30 24.25 3.21
C PHE A 449 3.02 25.04 4.28
N ILE A 450 2.28 25.31 5.36
CA ILE A 450 2.82 25.84 6.61
C ILE A 450 2.04 25.23 7.77
N GLU A 451 2.75 24.87 8.82
CA GLU A 451 2.15 24.46 10.10
C GLU A 451 3.00 25.00 11.26
N ASP A 452 2.40 25.18 12.42
CA ASP A 452 3.06 25.61 13.65
C ASP A 452 2.71 24.64 14.79
N GLU A 453 3.71 24.05 15.43
CA GLU A 453 3.53 23.31 16.68
C GLU A 453 3.73 24.29 17.85
N ILE A 454 2.64 24.63 18.53
CA ILE A 454 2.58 25.60 19.60
C ILE A 454 2.47 24.88 20.93
N LYS A 455 3.49 24.98 21.80
CA LYS A 455 3.48 24.41 23.15
C LYS A 455 3.26 25.49 24.20
N ALA A 456 2.18 25.37 24.96
CA ALA A 456 1.78 26.32 26.01
C ALA A 456 1.35 25.58 27.29
N GLY A 457 2.30 25.37 28.19
CA GLY A 457 2.09 24.57 29.39
C GLY A 457 1.71 23.13 29.06
N LYS A 458 0.50 22.69 29.40
CA LYS A 458 -0.02 21.35 29.11
C LYS A 458 -0.66 21.19 27.72
N TRP A 459 -0.74 22.25 26.94
CA TRP A 459 -1.35 22.26 25.63
C TRP A 459 -0.28 22.20 24.53
N THR A 460 -0.51 21.36 23.55
CA THR A 460 0.13 21.48 22.24
C THR A 460 -0.97 21.67 21.19
N LEU A 461 -0.84 22.70 20.38
CA LEU A 461 -1.74 23.01 19.27
C LEU A 461 -0.94 22.92 17.96
N ARG A 462 -1.57 22.42 16.87
CA ARG A 462 -0.92 22.35 15.57
C ARG A 462 -1.88 22.80 14.46
N PRO A 463 -2.06 24.12 14.27
CA PRO A 463 -2.71 24.65 13.07
C PRO A 463 -1.83 24.49 11.85
N GLY A 464 -2.44 24.24 10.69
CA GLY A 464 -1.71 24.16 9.45
C GLY A 464 -2.61 24.26 8.22
N ILE A 465 -2.01 24.70 7.11
CA ILE A 465 -2.67 24.85 5.81
C ILE A 465 -1.74 24.38 4.69
N ARG A 466 -2.35 23.80 3.67
CA ARG A 466 -1.71 23.37 2.43
C ARG A 466 -2.51 23.88 1.25
N PHE A 467 -1.80 24.42 0.26
CA PHE A 467 -2.35 24.84 -1.02
C PHE A 467 -1.64 24.07 -2.13
N GLU A 468 -2.40 23.59 -3.12
CA GLU A 468 -1.84 22.96 -4.32
C GLU A 468 -2.43 23.59 -5.58
N HIS A 469 -1.57 23.92 -6.53
CA HIS A 469 -1.91 24.30 -7.90
C HIS A 469 -1.51 23.17 -8.83
N LEU A 470 -2.48 22.68 -9.62
CA LEU A 470 -2.35 21.52 -10.50
C LEU A 470 -2.61 21.96 -11.94
N GLU A 471 -1.67 21.70 -12.82
CA GLU A 471 -1.83 21.88 -14.27
C GLU A 471 -2.04 20.49 -14.89
N PHE A 472 -3.17 20.28 -15.53
CA PHE A 472 -3.57 19.01 -16.12
C PHE A 472 -3.46 19.03 -17.64
N ASP A 473 -2.83 17.98 -18.21
CA ASP A 473 -2.81 17.71 -19.63
C ASP A 473 -3.38 16.33 -19.94
N PHE A 474 -4.29 16.26 -20.91
CA PHE A 474 -4.84 15.03 -21.45
C PHE A 474 -4.74 14.98 -22.97
N GLU A 475 -4.17 13.90 -23.50
CA GLU A 475 -4.12 13.62 -24.95
C GLU A 475 -4.65 12.23 -25.26
N ASP A 476 -5.53 12.13 -26.22
CA ASP A 476 -5.97 10.87 -26.84
C ASP A 476 -5.54 10.85 -28.31
N TYR A 477 -4.41 10.22 -28.59
CA TYR A 477 -3.81 10.16 -29.93
C TYR A 477 -4.65 9.35 -30.93
N LYS A 478 -5.52 8.46 -30.46
CA LYS A 478 -6.44 7.69 -31.33
C LYS A 478 -7.61 8.55 -31.80
N LYS A 479 -8.09 9.45 -30.96
CA LYS A 479 -9.25 10.32 -31.22
C LYS A 479 -8.86 11.73 -31.68
N ASP A 480 -7.56 12.03 -31.70
CA ASP A 480 -7.02 13.37 -32.00
C ASP A 480 -7.60 14.45 -31.04
N ILE A 481 -7.60 14.12 -29.73
CA ILE A 481 -8.10 15.02 -28.69
C ILE A 481 -6.90 15.49 -27.84
N SER A 482 -6.83 16.81 -27.63
CA SER A 482 -5.90 17.43 -26.67
C SER A 482 -6.70 18.40 -25.80
N ARG A 483 -6.52 18.32 -24.47
CA ARG A 483 -7.20 19.15 -23.48
C ARG A 483 -6.24 19.48 -22.35
N SER A 484 -6.35 20.68 -21.81
CA SER A 484 -5.61 21.14 -20.62
C SER A 484 -6.51 22.02 -19.77
N ASP A 485 -6.28 22.00 -18.47
CA ASP A 485 -6.97 22.87 -17.50
C ASP A 485 -6.14 22.93 -16.22
N ASP A 486 -6.50 23.84 -15.31
CA ASP A 486 -5.84 23.97 -14.01
C ASP A 486 -6.83 23.92 -12.84
N LEU A 487 -6.38 23.36 -11.71
CA LEU A 487 -7.16 23.21 -10.49
C LEU A 487 -6.37 23.73 -9.30
N ASN A 488 -7.04 24.52 -8.47
CA ASN A 488 -6.50 24.99 -7.18
C ASN A 488 -7.24 24.33 -6.05
N VAL A 489 -6.51 23.64 -5.17
CA VAL A 489 -7.09 22.95 -4.02
C VAL A 489 -6.42 23.35 -2.71
N MET A 490 -7.17 23.25 -1.62
CA MET A 490 -6.70 23.60 -0.29
C MET A 490 -7.08 22.53 0.72
N ALA A 491 -6.11 22.07 1.49
CA ALA A 491 -6.28 21.21 2.66
C ALA A 491 -5.78 21.93 3.91
N GLY A 492 -6.21 21.51 5.07
CA GLY A 492 -5.70 22.08 6.32
C GLY A 492 -6.57 21.76 7.51
N GLY A 493 -6.08 22.11 8.67
CA GLY A 493 -6.78 21.82 9.90
C GLY A 493 -6.02 22.29 11.13
N MET A 494 -6.53 21.87 12.27
CA MET A 494 -5.91 22.11 13.56
C MET A 494 -6.10 20.89 14.45
N GLY A 495 -5.01 20.41 15.02
CA GLY A 495 -5.03 19.40 16.07
C GLY A 495 -4.61 20.00 17.42
N PHE A 496 -4.93 19.30 18.49
CA PHE A 496 -4.47 19.63 19.83
C PHE A 496 -4.15 18.37 20.64
N THR A 497 -3.24 18.51 21.60
CA THR A 497 -3.11 17.59 22.74
C THR A 497 -3.21 18.38 24.05
N TYR A 498 -3.73 17.72 25.07
CA TYR A 498 -3.73 18.23 26.44
C TYR A 498 -3.16 17.16 27.40
N GLU A 499 -2.09 17.48 28.08
CA GLU A 499 -1.42 16.58 29.04
C GLU A 499 -2.23 16.51 30.33
N LEU A 500 -2.87 15.37 30.59
CA LEU A 500 -3.51 15.08 31.86
C LEU A 500 -2.44 14.85 32.96
N ASN A 501 -1.48 14.02 32.62
CA ASN A 501 -0.29 13.72 33.41
C ASN A 501 0.82 13.19 32.47
N GLU A 502 1.96 12.73 33.00
CA GLU A 502 3.12 12.27 32.23
C GLU A 502 2.82 11.09 31.29
N THR A 503 1.85 10.24 31.65
CA THR A 503 1.51 9.02 30.90
C THR A 503 0.20 9.13 30.11
N SER A 504 -0.57 10.22 30.26
CA SER A 504 -1.92 10.32 29.69
C SER A 504 -2.18 11.67 29.02
N ARG A 505 -2.75 11.62 27.82
CA ARG A 505 -3.11 12.81 27.03
C ARG A 505 -4.51 12.67 26.44
N LEU A 506 -5.24 13.78 26.41
CA LEU A 506 -6.37 13.97 25.50
C LEU A 506 -5.83 14.57 24.20
N PHE A 507 -6.40 14.18 23.09
CA PHE A 507 -6.08 14.78 21.78
C PHE A 507 -7.32 14.87 20.91
N GLY A 508 -7.28 15.74 19.92
CA GLY A 508 -8.36 15.86 18.96
C GLY A 508 -8.05 16.87 17.89
N GLY A 509 -8.96 17.03 16.95
CA GLY A 509 -8.75 17.99 15.87
C GLY A 509 -9.83 17.99 14.82
N VAL A 510 -9.68 18.93 13.90
CA VAL A 510 -10.48 19.05 12.68
C VAL A 510 -9.54 19.16 11.48
N PHE A 511 -9.86 18.45 10.40
CA PHE A 511 -9.06 18.46 9.19
C PHE A 511 -9.93 18.42 7.93
N ARG A 512 -9.68 19.37 7.00
CA ARG A 512 -10.22 19.33 5.65
C ARG A 512 -9.23 18.61 4.75
N GLY A 513 -9.59 17.38 4.34
CA GLY A 513 -8.87 16.57 3.38
C GLY A 513 -9.32 16.82 1.95
N ILE A 514 -8.45 16.45 0.98
CA ILE A 514 -8.72 16.52 -0.45
C ILE A 514 -8.28 15.22 -1.13
N SER A 515 -8.93 14.88 -2.25
CA SER A 515 -8.42 13.93 -3.24
C SER A 515 -8.65 14.49 -4.62
N THR A 516 -7.60 14.55 -5.43
CA THR A 516 -7.61 15.23 -6.74
C THR A 516 -8.15 14.32 -7.82
N PRO A 517 -8.91 14.86 -8.81
CA PRO A 517 -9.36 14.11 -9.99
C PRO A 517 -8.21 13.81 -10.92
N SER A 518 -8.44 12.88 -11.87
CA SER A 518 -7.47 12.62 -12.93
C SER A 518 -7.56 13.68 -14.05
N PRO A 519 -6.48 13.97 -14.79
CA PRO A 519 -6.50 14.91 -15.92
C PRO A 519 -7.63 14.64 -16.92
N LYS A 520 -7.87 13.37 -17.24
CA LYS A 520 -8.96 13.00 -18.16
C LYS A 520 -10.33 13.38 -17.63
N GLY A 521 -10.59 13.15 -16.35
CA GLY A 521 -11.88 13.43 -15.75
C GLY A 521 -12.12 14.93 -15.60
N TYR A 522 -11.14 15.66 -15.11
CA TYR A 522 -11.23 17.09 -14.87
C TYR A 522 -11.38 17.89 -16.17
N THR A 523 -10.59 17.56 -17.20
CA THR A 523 -10.63 18.25 -18.51
C THR A 523 -11.78 17.79 -19.42
N GLU A 524 -12.75 16.98 -18.95
CA GLU A 524 -13.89 16.52 -19.75
C GLU A 524 -14.83 17.69 -20.05
N PRO A 525 -15.11 18.00 -21.34
CA PRO A 525 -15.92 19.17 -21.71
C PRO A 525 -17.43 18.96 -21.47
N ASP A 526 -17.89 17.73 -21.32
CA ASP A 526 -19.25 17.42 -20.91
C ASP A 526 -19.35 17.57 -19.39
N ALA A 527 -19.98 18.65 -18.93
CA ALA A 527 -20.10 18.96 -17.51
C ALA A 527 -20.78 17.84 -16.68
N THR A 528 -21.60 16.98 -17.32
CA THR A 528 -22.22 15.83 -16.65
C THR A 528 -21.26 14.66 -16.41
N LYS A 529 -20.07 14.70 -17.02
CA LYS A 529 -19.01 13.69 -16.93
C LYS A 529 -17.70 14.26 -16.40
N GLN A 530 -17.63 15.58 -16.24
CA GLN A 530 -16.49 16.22 -15.62
C GLN A 530 -16.39 15.80 -14.16
N THR A 531 -15.17 15.55 -13.68
CA THR A 531 -14.91 15.23 -12.27
C THR A 531 -14.15 16.36 -11.61
N ASP A 532 -14.58 16.72 -10.42
CA ASP A 532 -13.95 17.71 -9.56
C ASP A 532 -13.24 17.04 -8.38
N GLU A 533 -12.59 17.78 -7.49
CA GLU A 533 -11.96 17.22 -6.31
C GLU A 533 -13.00 16.64 -5.32
N GLU A 534 -12.64 15.53 -4.70
CA GLU A 534 -13.31 15.04 -3.50
C GLU A 534 -12.80 15.81 -2.29
N THR A 535 -13.66 16.19 -1.39
CA THR A 535 -13.31 16.82 -0.12
C THR A 535 -13.87 16.04 1.06
N SER A 536 -13.18 16.13 2.19
CA SER A 536 -13.68 15.60 3.46
C SER A 536 -13.48 16.60 4.58
N LEU A 537 -14.41 16.61 5.55
CA LEU A 537 -14.25 17.34 6.81
C LEU A 537 -14.30 16.31 7.94
N SER A 538 -13.14 16.10 8.57
CA SER A 538 -12.94 15.08 9.60
C SER A 538 -12.78 15.73 10.96
N TYR A 539 -13.43 15.14 11.97
CA TYR A 539 -13.31 15.48 13.38
C TYR A 539 -12.85 14.26 14.15
N GLU A 540 -12.00 14.45 15.14
CA GLU A 540 -11.60 13.38 16.04
C GLU A 540 -11.39 13.88 17.46
N LEU A 541 -11.66 12.99 18.42
CA LEU A 541 -11.36 13.18 19.83
C LEU A 541 -10.89 11.86 20.42
N GLY A 542 -9.77 11.86 21.10
CA GLY A 542 -9.18 10.64 21.65
C GLY A 542 -8.53 10.84 23.02
N TRP A 543 -8.32 9.72 23.67
CA TRP A 543 -7.52 9.61 24.87
C TRP A 543 -6.42 8.58 24.62
N ARG A 544 -5.19 8.95 24.98
CA ARG A 544 -4.01 8.11 24.83
C ARG A 544 -3.29 8.01 26.17
N HIS A 545 -2.95 6.78 26.56
CA HIS A 545 -2.18 6.46 27.74
C HIS A 545 -1.02 5.57 27.35
N VAL A 546 0.21 5.95 27.75
CA VAL A 546 1.43 5.16 27.58
C VAL A 546 2.19 5.17 28.89
N ASP A 547 2.40 4.01 29.45
CA ASP A 547 3.17 3.81 30.70
C ASP A 547 4.28 2.78 30.39
N GLU A 548 5.44 3.29 30.06
CA GLU A 548 6.60 2.46 29.70
C GLU A 548 7.10 1.62 30.88
N GLN A 549 6.96 2.12 32.11
CA GLN A 549 7.38 1.39 33.31
C GLN A 549 6.45 0.21 33.59
N ALA A 550 5.17 0.35 33.26
CA ALA A 550 4.18 -0.71 33.36
C ALA A 550 4.01 -1.50 32.04
N TYR A 551 4.83 -1.24 31.01
CA TYR A 551 4.80 -1.92 29.71
C TYR A 551 3.40 -2.00 29.10
N ARG A 552 2.66 -0.90 29.18
CA ARG A 552 1.27 -0.83 28.69
C ARG A 552 0.96 0.45 27.96
N SER A 553 0.15 0.35 26.93
CA SER A 553 -0.40 1.51 26.22
C SER A 553 -1.86 1.27 25.87
N PHE A 554 -2.62 2.35 25.84
CA PHE A 554 -4.02 2.36 25.46
C PHE A 554 -4.33 3.61 24.65
N GLU A 555 -5.08 3.45 23.55
CA GLU A 555 -5.64 4.56 22.79
C GLU A 555 -7.12 4.28 22.50
N LEU A 556 -7.97 5.29 22.70
CA LEU A 556 -9.38 5.28 22.34
C LEU A 556 -9.70 6.54 21.57
N VAL A 557 -10.30 6.42 20.39
CA VAL A 557 -10.61 7.55 19.50
C VAL A 557 -12.03 7.43 18.98
N GLY A 558 -12.81 8.50 19.11
CA GLY A 558 -14.03 8.71 18.34
C GLY A 558 -13.74 9.60 17.15
N PHE A 559 -14.29 9.28 15.99
CA PHE A 559 -14.13 10.07 14.77
C PHE A 559 -15.44 10.24 14.00
N PHE A 560 -15.54 11.33 13.25
CA PHE A 560 -16.60 11.62 12.30
C PHE A 560 -15.99 12.26 11.06
N THR A 561 -16.36 11.80 9.87
CA THR A 561 -15.92 12.36 8.59
C THR A 561 -17.12 12.56 7.67
N ASP A 562 -17.31 13.76 7.19
CA ASP A 562 -18.26 14.13 6.13
C ASP A 562 -17.52 14.23 4.80
N PHE A 563 -17.92 13.43 3.82
CA PHE A 563 -17.35 13.42 2.48
C PHE A 563 -18.31 14.10 1.52
N ASP A 564 -17.78 15.04 0.75
CA ASP A 564 -18.46 15.65 -0.38
C ASP A 564 -17.77 15.26 -1.68
N ASN A 565 -18.59 15.13 -2.74
CA ASN A 565 -18.11 14.94 -4.11
C ASN A 565 -17.24 13.68 -4.27
N LEU A 566 -17.71 12.55 -3.71
CA LEU A 566 -16.99 11.28 -3.75
C LEU A 566 -16.50 10.97 -5.16
N LEU A 567 -15.19 10.83 -5.34
CA LEU A 567 -14.58 10.31 -6.55
C LEU A 567 -14.72 8.79 -6.56
N ALA A 568 -15.67 8.30 -7.30
CA ALA A 568 -15.85 6.88 -7.45
C ALA A 568 -14.80 6.29 -8.41
N PRO A 569 -14.04 5.27 -7.97
CA PRO A 569 -12.95 4.71 -8.79
C PRO A 569 -13.48 3.98 -10.01
N ALA A 570 -12.85 4.20 -11.15
CA ALA A 570 -13.14 3.49 -12.37
C ALA A 570 -12.16 2.33 -12.57
N THR A 571 -12.64 1.08 -12.56
CA THR A 571 -11.82 -0.10 -12.87
C THR A 571 -12.43 -0.99 -13.96
N GLY A 572 -11.68 -1.99 -14.41
CA GLY A 572 -12.15 -2.91 -15.44
C GLY A 572 -12.05 -2.35 -16.86
N THR A 573 -12.89 -2.83 -17.75
CA THR A 573 -12.97 -2.39 -19.15
C THR A 573 -13.42 -0.95 -19.29
N ALA A 574 -14.16 -0.46 -18.32
CA ALA A 574 -14.64 0.91 -18.22
C ALA A 574 -13.66 1.86 -17.52
N ALA A 575 -12.46 1.42 -17.15
CA ALA A 575 -11.43 2.24 -16.51
C ALA A 575 -11.15 3.53 -17.30
N GLY A 576 -11.98 4.51 -17.14
CA GLY A 576 -12.03 5.64 -18.01
C GLY A 576 -12.43 6.95 -17.38
N ASN A 577 -13.44 6.95 -16.59
CA ASN A 577 -13.94 8.16 -15.96
C ASN A 577 -14.28 7.83 -14.51
N PRO A 578 -13.51 8.33 -13.53
CA PRO A 578 -14.09 8.53 -12.23
C PRO A 578 -15.31 9.45 -12.44
N SER A 579 -16.39 9.22 -11.75
CA SER A 579 -17.53 10.14 -11.71
C SER A 579 -17.59 10.76 -10.32
N ASN A 580 -17.98 12.02 -10.24
CA ASN A 580 -18.41 12.57 -8.97
C ASN A 580 -19.72 11.89 -8.60
N GLY A 581 -19.74 11.19 -7.51
CA GLY A 581 -20.80 10.25 -7.22
C GLY A 581 -21.51 10.46 -5.90
N GLY A 582 -21.58 11.68 -5.36
CA GLY A 582 -22.39 11.87 -4.17
C GLY A 582 -21.63 12.24 -2.92
N ALA A 583 -22.28 12.13 -1.78
CA ALA A 583 -21.76 12.44 -0.46
C ALA A 583 -21.92 11.23 0.46
N ALA A 584 -21.07 11.12 1.47
CA ALA A 584 -21.15 10.08 2.48
C ALA A 584 -20.80 10.61 3.86
N GLU A 585 -21.26 9.93 4.88
CA GLU A 585 -20.83 10.16 6.24
C GLU A 585 -20.26 8.87 6.83
N VAL A 586 -19.18 9.03 7.58
CA VAL A 586 -18.50 7.92 8.26
C VAL A 586 -18.15 8.33 9.67
N TYR A 587 -18.56 7.54 10.64
CA TYR A 587 -18.19 7.75 12.03
C TYR A 587 -17.90 6.42 12.71
N GLY A 588 -17.15 6.49 13.80
CA GLY A 588 -16.78 5.26 14.49
C GLY A 588 -15.94 5.46 15.72
N ILE A 589 -15.56 4.32 16.29
CA ILE A 589 -14.70 4.24 17.47
C ILE A 589 -13.55 3.30 17.15
N GLU A 590 -12.34 3.75 17.46
CA GLU A 590 -11.09 3.00 17.35
C GLU A 590 -10.52 2.79 18.75
N ALA A 591 -10.11 1.56 19.07
CA ALA A 591 -9.43 1.26 20.33
C ALA A 591 -8.21 0.38 20.08
N MET A 592 -7.13 0.65 20.79
CA MET A 592 -5.90 -0.14 20.79
C MET A 592 -5.38 -0.27 22.22
N LEU A 593 -5.09 -1.50 22.63
CA LEU A 593 -4.46 -1.83 23.90
C LEU A 593 -3.21 -2.66 23.61
N SER A 594 -2.10 -2.34 24.23
CA SER A 594 -0.91 -3.20 24.30
C SER A 594 -0.46 -3.33 25.76
N TRP A 595 -0.03 -4.53 26.14
CA TRP A 595 0.42 -4.80 27.50
C TRP A 595 1.37 -6.00 27.56
N ASP A 596 2.41 -5.88 28.37
CA ASP A 596 3.32 -6.99 28.70
C ASP A 596 3.38 -7.17 30.24
N PRO A 597 2.42 -7.96 30.79
CA PRO A 597 2.35 -8.15 32.26
C PRO A 597 3.58 -8.86 32.85
N ALA A 598 4.29 -9.65 32.06
CA ALA A 598 5.47 -10.34 32.57
C ALA A 598 6.64 -9.38 32.75
N SER A 599 6.82 -8.43 31.85
CA SER A 599 7.79 -7.34 31.97
C SER A 599 7.42 -6.39 33.12
N GLU A 600 6.14 -6.03 33.29
CA GLU A 600 5.65 -5.23 34.42
C GLU A 600 5.98 -5.91 35.77
N ASP A 601 5.82 -7.22 35.85
CA ASP A 601 6.17 -8.02 37.04
C ASP A 601 7.68 -8.29 37.20
N GLY A 602 8.54 -7.81 36.28
CA GLY A 602 9.97 -8.07 36.29
C GLY A 602 10.38 -9.52 36.07
N LYS A 603 9.56 -10.29 35.29
CA LYS A 603 9.87 -11.69 34.96
C LYS A 603 11.06 -11.79 33.99
N ALA A 604 11.69 -12.96 33.93
CA ALA A 604 12.77 -13.25 33.00
C ALA A 604 12.30 -13.58 31.57
N PHE A 605 11.03 -13.40 31.27
CA PHE A 605 10.40 -13.60 29.96
C PHE A 605 9.40 -12.48 29.68
N ARG A 606 9.02 -12.28 28.41
CA ARG A 606 8.00 -11.33 28.01
C ARG A 606 6.71 -12.07 27.68
N LEU A 607 5.58 -11.39 27.89
CA LEU A 607 4.24 -11.88 27.55
C LEU A 607 3.46 -10.76 26.82
N PRO A 608 3.95 -10.34 25.62
CA PRO A 608 3.32 -9.25 24.88
C PRO A 608 1.91 -9.64 24.44
N MET A 609 0.96 -8.74 24.70
CA MET A 609 -0.43 -8.87 24.32
C MET A 609 -0.91 -7.59 23.63
N TYR A 610 -1.83 -7.74 22.68
CA TYR A 610 -2.54 -6.59 22.14
C TYR A 610 -3.99 -6.91 21.83
N LEU A 611 -4.83 -5.87 21.85
CA LEU A 611 -6.20 -5.89 21.38
C LEU A 611 -6.45 -4.62 20.56
N SER A 612 -6.95 -4.80 19.34
CA SER A 612 -7.36 -3.72 18.45
C SER A 612 -8.82 -3.91 18.07
N ALA A 613 -9.60 -2.84 18.15
CA ALA A 613 -11.00 -2.85 17.77
C ALA A 613 -11.35 -1.60 16.97
N THR A 614 -12.14 -1.78 15.93
CA THR A 614 -12.75 -0.67 15.16
C THR A 614 -14.22 -1.00 14.96
N TRP A 615 -15.07 -0.07 15.35
CA TRP A 615 -16.48 -0.02 14.97
C TRP A 615 -16.68 1.16 14.03
N THR A 616 -17.34 0.94 12.89
CA THR A 616 -17.53 1.98 11.88
C THR A 616 -18.94 1.91 11.31
N HIS A 617 -19.61 3.04 11.29
CA HIS A 617 -20.84 3.25 10.53
C HIS A 617 -20.53 4.17 9.34
N ALA A 618 -20.77 3.69 8.13
CA ALA A 618 -20.38 4.37 6.89
C ALA A 618 -21.51 4.28 5.87
N THR A 619 -22.19 5.40 5.57
CA THR A 619 -23.39 5.43 4.73
C THR A 619 -23.32 6.51 3.66
N LEU A 620 -23.99 6.26 2.53
CA LEU A 620 -24.24 7.24 1.48
C LEU A 620 -25.33 8.22 1.91
N LYS A 621 -25.10 9.52 1.75
CA LYS A 621 -26.08 10.59 2.04
C LYS A 621 -27.06 10.83 0.89
N ASN A 622 -26.65 10.48 -0.32
CA ASN A 622 -27.43 10.67 -1.54
C ASN A 622 -27.17 9.54 -2.55
N ASN A 623 -28.02 9.47 -3.56
CA ASN A 623 -27.82 8.51 -4.64
C ASN A 623 -26.56 8.85 -5.45
N LEU A 624 -25.85 7.82 -5.84
CA LEU A 624 -24.67 7.96 -6.71
C LEU A 624 -25.10 8.27 -8.14
N ALA A 625 -24.29 9.03 -8.87
CA ALA A 625 -24.54 9.29 -10.27
C ALA A 625 -24.53 7.98 -11.08
N THR A 626 -25.53 7.82 -11.96
CA THR A 626 -25.74 6.63 -12.78
C THR A 626 -24.72 6.50 -13.92
N ASP A 627 -23.43 6.56 -13.62
CA ASP A 627 -22.41 6.28 -14.62
C ASP A 627 -22.02 4.80 -14.59
N SER A 628 -22.19 4.20 -15.71
CA SER A 628 -21.91 2.79 -16.01
C SER A 628 -20.46 2.34 -15.81
N SER A 629 -19.56 3.24 -15.49
CA SER A 629 -18.14 2.95 -15.31
C SER A 629 -17.72 2.73 -13.87
N ASN A 630 -18.59 2.99 -12.91
CA ASN A 630 -18.31 2.90 -11.50
C ASN A 630 -18.46 1.46 -10.99
N ILE A 631 -17.36 0.89 -10.46
CA ILE A 631 -17.35 -0.49 -9.96
C ILE A 631 -18.16 -0.70 -8.68
N PHE A 632 -18.49 0.37 -7.96
CA PHE A 632 -19.25 0.27 -6.74
C PHE A 632 -20.76 0.40 -6.94
N THR A 633 -21.21 0.93 -8.07
CA THR A 633 -22.64 1.16 -8.34
C THR A 633 -23.28 0.07 -9.20
N ASP A 634 -22.52 -0.59 -10.07
CA ASP A 634 -23.00 -1.62 -11.02
C ASP A 634 -24.38 -1.33 -11.63
N PHE A 635 -24.66 -0.07 -11.98
CA PHE A 635 -25.74 0.36 -12.86
C PHE A 635 -27.17 0.36 -12.37
N ARG A 636 -27.43 0.12 -11.11
CA ARG A 636 -28.79 0.25 -10.59
C ARG A 636 -28.98 1.57 -9.84
N GLY A 637 -28.39 2.65 -10.34
CA GLY A 637 -28.50 3.95 -9.69
C GLY A 637 -29.94 4.37 -9.42
N GLY A 638 -30.14 5.02 -8.28
CA GLY A 638 -31.39 5.66 -7.93
C GLY A 638 -31.88 5.46 -6.50
N ASP A 639 -31.33 4.48 -5.75
CA ASP A 639 -31.80 4.14 -4.38
C ASP A 639 -30.66 3.77 -3.43
N GLU A 640 -29.49 4.41 -3.57
CA GLU A 640 -28.34 4.11 -2.71
C GLU A 640 -28.26 5.01 -1.45
N ALA A 641 -29.05 6.07 -1.38
CA ALA A 641 -29.08 6.95 -0.20
C ALA A 641 -29.49 6.17 1.05
N GLY A 642 -28.65 6.24 2.08
CA GLY A 642 -28.80 5.47 3.33
C GLY A 642 -28.20 4.07 3.30
N ASN A 643 -27.69 3.61 2.16
CA ASN A 643 -26.97 2.33 2.06
C ASN A 643 -25.56 2.43 2.62
N ASP A 644 -25.04 1.29 3.08
CA ASP A 644 -23.67 1.18 3.56
C ASP A 644 -22.68 1.38 2.42
N LEU A 645 -21.57 2.05 2.72
CA LEU A 645 -20.43 2.13 1.81
C LEU A 645 -19.82 0.73 1.59
N PRO A 646 -19.58 0.32 0.31
CA PRO A 646 -19.01 -0.99 0.02
C PRO A 646 -17.58 -1.13 0.56
N TYR A 647 -17.18 -2.37 0.88
CA TYR A 647 -15.85 -2.72 1.40
C TYR A 647 -15.48 -2.09 2.75
N ILE A 648 -16.44 -1.62 3.52
CA ILE A 648 -16.24 -1.14 4.87
C ILE A 648 -17.03 -2.03 5.82
N PRO A 649 -16.35 -2.87 6.60
CA PRO A 649 -16.99 -3.71 7.60
C PRO A 649 -17.43 -2.84 8.79
N GLU A 650 -18.56 -3.18 9.38
CA GLU A 650 -19.02 -2.51 10.61
C GLU A 650 -18.06 -2.77 11.77
N TRP A 651 -17.54 -4.00 11.88
CA TRP A 651 -16.60 -4.39 12.92
C TRP A 651 -15.33 -4.99 12.37
N LYS A 652 -14.21 -4.59 12.96
CA LYS A 652 -12.90 -5.18 12.75
C LYS A 652 -12.22 -5.34 14.09
N LEU A 653 -11.81 -6.57 14.42
CA LEU A 653 -11.12 -6.91 15.65
C LEU A 653 -9.79 -7.59 15.34
N ALA A 654 -8.77 -7.30 16.11
CA ALA A 654 -7.52 -8.04 16.10
C ALA A 654 -7.01 -8.20 17.53
N ALA A 655 -6.49 -9.38 17.85
CA ALA A 655 -5.91 -9.66 19.15
C ALA A 655 -4.69 -10.58 18.98
N GLY A 656 -3.68 -10.35 19.79
CA GLY A 656 -2.49 -11.20 19.80
C GLY A 656 -1.98 -11.44 21.21
N ILE A 657 -1.35 -12.59 21.37
CA ILE A 657 -0.61 -12.96 22.56
C ILE A 657 0.70 -13.63 22.16
N GLY A 658 1.80 -13.20 22.78
CA GLY A 658 3.11 -13.78 22.59
C GLY A 658 3.70 -14.31 23.89
N ILE A 659 4.69 -15.15 23.75
CA ILE A 659 5.61 -15.52 24.83
C ILE A 659 7.02 -15.47 24.27
N ASP A 660 7.88 -14.65 24.87
CA ASP A 660 9.29 -14.50 24.49
C ASP A 660 10.17 -14.93 25.67
N MET A 661 10.81 -16.07 25.49
CA MET A 661 11.85 -16.59 26.39
C MET A 661 13.22 -16.25 25.82
N THR A 662 14.28 -16.45 26.61
CA THR A 662 15.65 -16.13 26.16
C THR A 662 16.07 -16.85 24.88
N LYS A 663 15.57 -18.08 24.64
CA LYS A 663 16.01 -18.91 23.49
C LYS A 663 14.89 -19.26 22.52
N TRP A 664 13.66 -18.98 22.84
CA TRP A 664 12.53 -19.27 21.96
C TRP A 664 11.35 -18.35 22.27
N GLY A 665 10.51 -18.17 21.31
CA GLY A 665 9.26 -17.46 21.47
C GLY A 665 8.19 -18.00 20.52
N ALA A 666 6.94 -17.64 20.81
CA ALA A 666 5.79 -17.96 19.97
C ALA A 666 4.75 -16.85 20.09
N ASN A 667 4.05 -16.59 18.98
CA ASN A 667 3.00 -15.57 18.88
C ASN A 667 1.76 -16.16 18.22
N LEU A 668 0.61 -15.89 18.78
CA LEU A 668 -0.71 -16.24 18.25
C LEU A 668 -1.47 -14.93 17.99
N ASP A 669 -1.83 -14.69 16.74
CA ASP A 669 -2.65 -13.56 16.31
C ASP A 669 -4.00 -14.05 15.80
N ALA A 670 -5.06 -13.32 16.10
CA ALA A 670 -6.39 -13.53 15.57
C ALA A 670 -6.91 -12.21 15.00
N THR A 671 -7.44 -12.24 13.77
CA THR A 671 -8.13 -11.10 13.16
C THR A 671 -9.52 -11.53 12.73
N TRP A 672 -10.52 -10.73 13.08
CA TRP A 672 -11.90 -10.93 12.65
C TRP A 672 -12.44 -9.67 11.99
N THR A 673 -13.14 -9.86 10.88
CA THR A 673 -13.79 -8.78 10.13
C THR A 673 -15.24 -9.21 9.85
N SER A 674 -16.21 -8.36 10.16
CA SER A 674 -17.62 -8.62 9.85
C SER A 674 -17.85 -8.65 8.33
N SER A 675 -18.96 -9.25 7.91
CA SER A 675 -19.39 -9.22 6.51
C SER A 675 -19.64 -7.79 6.05
N MET A 676 -19.51 -7.53 4.74
CA MET A 676 -19.71 -6.22 4.13
C MET A 676 -20.25 -6.37 2.71
N TYR A 677 -20.73 -5.29 2.10
CA TYR A 677 -21.25 -5.32 0.75
C TYR A 677 -20.16 -5.07 -0.31
N GLY A 678 -20.30 -5.69 -1.47
CA GLY A 678 -19.40 -5.51 -2.62
C GLY A 678 -19.72 -4.29 -3.47
N THR A 679 -20.96 -3.79 -3.41
CA THR A 679 -21.44 -2.60 -4.16
C THR A 679 -22.36 -1.74 -3.30
N ALA A 680 -22.54 -0.48 -3.71
CA ALA A 680 -23.38 0.51 -3.00
C ALA A 680 -24.88 0.16 -3.00
N GLY A 681 -25.34 -0.73 -3.89
CA GLY A 681 -26.72 -1.21 -3.89
C GLY A 681 -27.06 -2.15 -2.75
N ASN A 682 -26.09 -2.57 -1.93
CA ASN A 682 -26.23 -3.42 -0.76
C ASN A 682 -27.01 -4.72 -1.02
N TYR A 683 -26.73 -5.36 -2.14
CA TYR A 683 -27.36 -6.64 -2.49
C TYR A 683 -26.71 -7.80 -1.72
N ASP A 684 -27.52 -8.71 -1.21
CA ASP A 684 -27.02 -9.94 -0.56
C ASP A 684 -26.44 -10.94 -1.56
N LYS A 685 -26.90 -10.93 -2.79
CA LYS A 685 -26.49 -11.84 -3.87
C LYS A 685 -26.33 -11.13 -5.19
N PRO A 686 -25.48 -11.62 -6.09
CA PRO A 686 -25.36 -11.10 -7.45
C PRO A 686 -26.65 -11.24 -8.24
N VAL A 687 -27.07 -10.19 -8.95
CA VAL A 687 -28.26 -10.15 -9.80
C VAL A 687 -27.93 -9.68 -11.22
N GLU A 688 -27.24 -8.56 -11.38
CA GLU A 688 -26.85 -8.00 -12.69
C GLU A 688 -25.34 -7.99 -12.91
N SER A 689 -24.59 -8.14 -11.82
CA SER A 689 -23.14 -8.17 -11.84
C SER A 689 -22.60 -9.13 -10.78
N ALA A 690 -21.58 -9.90 -11.10
CA ALA A 690 -20.89 -10.74 -10.13
C ALA A 690 -20.11 -9.94 -9.06
N ARG A 691 -20.00 -8.63 -9.21
CA ARG A 691 -19.43 -7.72 -8.21
C ARG A 691 -20.40 -7.46 -7.07
N GLU A 692 -21.72 -7.61 -7.32
CA GLU A 692 -22.76 -7.52 -6.31
C GLU A 692 -22.69 -8.71 -5.34
N GLY A 693 -23.28 -8.53 -4.19
CA GLY A 693 -23.35 -9.54 -3.13
C GLY A 693 -22.46 -9.24 -1.94
N LYS A 694 -22.67 -9.98 -0.87
CA LYS A 694 -21.87 -9.87 0.34
C LYS A 694 -20.47 -10.46 0.18
N ILE A 695 -19.54 -9.85 0.84
CA ILE A 695 -18.22 -10.36 1.17
C ILE A 695 -18.36 -11.02 2.53
N ASP A 696 -17.81 -12.21 2.68
CA ASP A 696 -18.00 -13.02 3.88
C ASP A 696 -17.32 -12.38 5.10
N GLU A 697 -17.86 -12.61 6.28
CA GLU A 697 -17.09 -12.44 7.49
C GLU A 697 -15.88 -13.37 7.48
N ALA A 698 -14.79 -12.96 8.09
CA ALA A 698 -13.57 -13.74 8.09
C ALA A 698 -12.89 -13.72 9.46
N LEU A 699 -12.59 -14.90 10.00
CA LEU A 699 -11.75 -15.10 11.17
C LEU A 699 -10.46 -15.77 10.72
N GLN A 700 -9.35 -15.08 10.86
CA GLN A 700 -8.02 -15.63 10.58
C GLN A 700 -7.22 -15.75 11.87
N ILE A 701 -6.62 -16.93 12.09
CA ILE A 701 -5.73 -17.18 13.22
C ILE A 701 -4.38 -17.60 12.66
N ASP A 702 -3.34 -16.88 13.07
CA ASP A 702 -1.96 -17.09 12.63
C ASP A 702 -1.08 -17.42 13.84
N LEU A 703 -0.16 -18.37 13.69
CA LEU A 703 0.82 -18.78 14.69
C LEU A 703 2.22 -18.63 14.11
N SER A 704 3.11 -18.00 14.84
CA SER A 704 4.53 -17.97 14.54
C SER A 704 5.37 -18.39 15.73
N GLY A 705 6.62 -18.74 15.48
CA GLY A 705 7.58 -19.03 16.52
C GLY A 705 9.00 -18.95 16.03
N TRP A 706 9.89 -18.78 16.99
CA TRP A 706 11.33 -18.69 16.74
C TRP A 706 12.12 -19.48 17.81
N TYR A 707 13.32 -19.90 17.41
CA TYR A 707 14.28 -20.54 18.31
C TYR A 707 15.70 -20.06 18.02
N GLN A 708 16.36 -19.44 19.02
CA GLN A 708 17.71 -18.96 18.95
C GLN A 708 18.71 -20.11 19.10
N ILE A 709 19.42 -20.44 18.03
CA ILE A 709 20.43 -21.51 18.03
C ILE A 709 21.68 -21.03 18.77
N ASN A 710 22.16 -19.83 18.41
CA ASN A 710 23.27 -19.10 19.03
C ASN A 710 23.07 -17.59 18.76
N ASP A 711 24.02 -16.76 19.13
CA ASP A 711 23.91 -15.30 19.03
C ASP A 711 23.64 -14.79 17.60
N ASN A 712 24.04 -15.56 16.60
CA ASN A 712 23.96 -15.15 15.19
C ASN A 712 22.87 -15.87 14.39
N TRP A 713 22.30 -16.97 14.87
CA TRP A 713 21.38 -17.80 14.09
C TRP A 713 20.07 -18.06 14.84
N LYS A 714 18.96 -17.81 14.17
CA LYS A 714 17.62 -18.02 14.67
C LYS A 714 16.80 -18.84 13.66
N LEU A 715 16.16 -19.92 14.12
CA LEU A 715 15.14 -20.62 13.35
C LEU A 715 13.83 -19.88 13.50
N ILE A 716 13.06 -19.79 12.42
CA ILE A 716 11.74 -19.18 12.40
C ILE A 716 10.75 -20.09 11.67
N GLY A 717 9.49 -20.00 12.04
CA GLY A 717 8.44 -20.76 11.36
C GLY A 717 7.05 -20.33 11.80
N GLY A 718 6.05 -20.75 11.03
CA GLY A 718 4.68 -20.40 11.37
C GLY A 718 3.63 -21.02 10.46
N ILE A 719 2.39 -20.77 10.83
CA ILE A 719 1.19 -21.22 10.13
C ILE A 719 0.25 -20.02 10.02
N TYR A 720 0.00 -19.54 8.82
CA TYR A 720 -1.04 -18.55 8.58
C TYR A 720 -2.36 -19.26 8.30
N ASN A 721 -3.46 -18.65 8.75
CA ASN A 721 -4.82 -19.15 8.57
C ASN A 721 -4.95 -20.62 9.03
N ILE A 722 -4.72 -20.86 10.33
CA ILE A 722 -4.77 -22.20 10.93
C ILE A 722 -6.12 -22.88 10.68
N LEU A 723 -7.22 -22.10 10.63
CA LEU A 723 -8.58 -22.59 10.41
C LEU A 723 -8.83 -23.05 8.97
N ASP A 724 -7.93 -22.71 8.03
CA ASP A 724 -8.07 -22.98 6.59
C ASP A 724 -9.34 -22.34 5.98
N GLU A 725 -9.69 -21.14 6.45
CA GLU A 725 -10.82 -20.36 5.95
C GLU A 725 -10.63 -19.98 4.47
N LYS A 726 -11.67 -20.21 3.67
CA LYS A 726 -11.67 -20.00 2.21
C LYS A 726 -12.79 -19.04 1.78
N ASN A 727 -13.02 -18.03 2.58
CA ASN A 727 -14.08 -17.04 2.42
C ASN A 727 -13.92 -16.20 1.16
N ILE A 728 -15.02 -15.71 0.62
CA ILE A 728 -14.98 -14.66 -0.42
C ILE A 728 -14.52 -13.36 0.25
N VAL A 729 -13.32 -12.91 -0.10
CA VAL A 729 -12.67 -11.72 0.48
C VAL A 729 -12.79 -10.49 -0.40
N SER A 730 -13.16 -10.66 -1.68
CA SER A 730 -13.39 -9.58 -2.63
C SER A 730 -14.29 -10.03 -3.79
N ARG A 731 -14.96 -9.08 -4.44
CA ARG A 731 -15.75 -9.27 -5.66
C ARG A 731 -15.28 -8.42 -6.82
N ILE A 732 -14.30 -7.56 -6.58
CA ILE A 732 -13.66 -6.75 -7.60
C ILE A 732 -12.20 -7.19 -7.80
N PRO A 733 -11.64 -7.04 -9.07
CA PRO A 733 -12.26 -6.33 -10.21
C PRO A 733 -13.42 -7.04 -10.90
N GLU A 734 -13.45 -8.38 -11.04
CA GLU A 734 -14.39 -9.09 -11.88
C GLU A 734 -14.90 -10.39 -11.22
N GLY A 735 -15.79 -10.25 -10.22
CA GLY A 735 -16.46 -11.36 -9.55
C GLY A 735 -15.75 -11.92 -8.29
N PRO A 736 -16.37 -12.88 -7.59
CA PRO A 736 -15.92 -13.45 -6.33
C PRO A 736 -14.47 -13.96 -6.36
N ARG A 737 -13.72 -13.60 -5.34
CA ARG A 737 -12.34 -14.05 -5.08
C ARG A 737 -12.23 -14.59 -3.68
N ASN A 738 -11.68 -15.78 -3.56
CA ASN A 738 -11.45 -16.41 -2.27
C ASN A 738 -10.05 -16.09 -1.75
N GLY A 739 -9.96 -15.90 -0.44
CA GLY A 739 -8.72 -15.71 0.28
C GLY A 739 -7.82 -16.94 0.23
N ARG A 740 -6.54 -16.76 0.52
CA ARG A 740 -5.59 -17.87 0.63
C ARG A 740 -5.89 -18.71 1.88
N GLY A 741 -5.95 -20.03 1.74
CA GLY A 741 -6.10 -20.96 2.84
C GLY A 741 -4.86 -21.05 3.73
N ARG A 742 -4.76 -22.18 4.46
CA ARG A 742 -3.63 -22.42 5.35
C ARG A 742 -2.30 -22.41 4.62
N HIS A 743 -1.35 -21.65 5.18
CA HIS A 743 0.02 -21.57 4.68
C HIS A 743 1.01 -21.89 5.79
N ILE A 744 1.87 -22.86 5.58
CA ILE A 744 2.92 -23.27 6.51
C ILE A 744 4.26 -22.83 5.95
N TYR A 745 5.12 -22.26 6.80
CA TYR A 745 6.48 -21.89 6.41
C TYR A 745 7.48 -22.20 7.51
N GLY A 746 8.73 -22.35 7.12
CA GLY A 746 9.87 -22.45 8.02
C GLY A 746 11.10 -21.82 7.37
N GLY A 747 12.07 -21.47 8.20
CA GLY A 747 13.27 -20.81 7.70
C GLY A 747 14.26 -20.47 8.80
N PHE A 748 15.19 -19.62 8.47
CA PHE A 748 16.21 -19.14 9.40
C PHE A 748 16.53 -17.66 9.14
N GLU A 749 17.01 -17.03 10.18
CA GLU A 749 17.50 -15.67 10.21
C GLU A 749 18.93 -15.68 10.76
N MET A 750 19.76 -14.82 10.23
CA MET A 750 21.16 -14.67 10.67
C MET A 750 21.55 -13.19 10.69
N GLU A 751 22.30 -12.83 11.74
CA GLU A 751 22.80 -11.48 11.93
C GLU A 751 24.26 -11.54 12.41
N PHE A 752 25.15 -10.72 11.80
CA PHE A 752 26.58 -10.67 12.10
C PHE A 752 27.06 -9.23 12.18
#